data_dc8ce3e6502ff78ab25ebb433df6301b
#
_entry.id   dc8ce3e6502ff78ab25ebb433df6301b
#
_cell.length_a   1.000
_cell.length_b   1.000
_cell.length_c   1.000
_cell.angle_alpha   90.00
_cell.angle_beta   90.00
_cell.angle_gamma   90.00
#
_symmetry.space_group_name_H-M   'P 1'
#
loop_
_entity.id
_entity.type
_entity.pdbx_description
1 polymer ?
#
loop_
_entity_poly.entity_id
_entity_poly.type
_entity_poly.pdbx_seq_one_letter_code
_entity_poly.pdbx_strand_id
1 'polypeptide(L)'
;MAEVKNKPNTEEAAVLTENEINEQMQVRIDKMHKIEEHGWKPFGYRFLYTHRAADIAAQFDELSEKETEVKMAGRIMAIRGHGKTCFMDMQDKTGRIQVYVRKDVIGEENYALIKLMDIGDTVGITGTAFRTHMGELSIKANSVEMLSKSLRPLPEKWHGLKDVETRYRQRYVDLIVNPEVRDTFVKRSQIIRSVREVLDSHDFLEVETPILNTIAGGAAARPFISYHNALDMQVYMRIAPELYLKRLIVGGMDRVYEMGRVFRNEGIDNRHNPEFTSVEIYQAFADYRDMMDLTEEVVVKTAEKVLGTTTINYEGTTIELASPWKRMSMIEAVKEYSGKDFTNVTDLEEARAIAKELNVAVEPSFGIGKIINACFEEYVEDKLIQPTFITGHPKEISPLAKSNPENPEITDRFEAYIYGREICNGFTELNDPIDQKERFLKQVEERANGDEEANMMDEDFVNALEYGLPPTGGLGIGIDRLVMFLTNSSTIRDVLFFPTMKPLGKAVSEKPDFMQAPAVAAPVEEAKEETIDFSKVVIEPAYEEYVDFDTFCKSDIRVVKVKECTAVPKSKKLLKFVLNDGTGTDRVILSGIHAFYEPEELVGKTLVAIVNLPPRKMMGIDSCGMLLSAIHEEEGAEKLNLIMVDNLIPAGARLH
;
A
#
# COMPACT_ATOMS: atom_id res chain seq x y z
N MET A 1 -40.85 -28.85 44.80
CA MET A 1 -39.87 -28.95 43.70
C MET A 1 -40.60 -28.45 42.44
N ALA A 2 -40.34 -27.21 42.05
CA ALA A 2 -40.85 -26.61 40.85
C ALA A 2 -39.68 -26.35 39.93
N GLU A 3 -39.65 -26.99 38.78
CA GLU A 3 -38.64 -26.80 37.72
C GLU A 3 -38.74 -25.39 37.12
N VAL A 4 -37.70 -24.64 37.28
CA VAL A 4 -37.48 -23.37 36.58
C VAL A 4 -36.96 -23.71 35.17
N LYS A 5 -37.81 -23.61 34.16
CA LYS A 5 -37.44 -23.67 32.75
C LYS A 5 -36.69 -22.36 32.38
N ASN A 6 -35.37 -22.45 32.28
CA ASN A 6 -34.56 -21.44 31.60
C ASN A 6 -34.90 -21.46 30.10
N LYS A 7 -35.54 -20.40 29.59
CA LYS A 7 -35.57 -20.08 28.17
C LYS A 7 -34.25 -19.33 27.83
N PRO A 8 -33.53 -19.75 26.78
CA PRO A 8 -32.45 -18.91 26.24
C PRO A 8 -33.08 -17.72 25.51
N ASN A 9 -32.80 -16.54 25.99
CA ASN A 9 -33.14 -15.27 25.33
C ASN A 9 -32.01 -14.93 24.37
N THR A 10 -32.07 -15.46 23.16
CA THR A 10 -31.26 -15.03 22.02
C THR A 10 -32.23 -14.36 21.03
N GLU A 11 -32.57 -13.11 21.29
CA GLU A 11 -33.02 -12.21 20.24
C GLU A 11 -31.80 -11.79 19.44
N GLU A 12 -31.53 -12.50 18.35
CA GLU A 12 -30.65 -12.01 17.28
C GLU A 12 -31.28 -10.72 16.74
N ALA A 13 -30.56 -9.61 16.84
CA ALA A 13 -30.99 -8.35 16.25
C ALA A 13 -31.11 -8.54 14.73
N ALA A 14 -32.32 -8.44 14.20
CA ALA A 14 -32.57 -8.54 12.79
C ALA A 14 -31.89 -7.39 12.04
N VAL A 15 -30.85 -7.69 11.29
CA VAL A 15 -30.29 -6.78 10.29
C VAL A 15 -31.37 -6.59 9.23
N LEU A 16 -31.78 -5.32 8.98
CA LEU A 16 -32.76 -5.00 7.94
C LEU A 16 -32.30 -5.57 6.60
N THR A 17 -33.19 -6.26 5.92
CA THR A 17 -32.95 -6.73 4.56
C THR A 17 -32.83 -5.55 3.59
N GLU A 18 -32.20 -5.74 2.43
CA GLU A 18 -32.07 -4.70 1.41
C GLU A 18 -33.44 -4.19 0.94
N ASN A 19 -34.47 -5.05 0.87
CA ASN A 19 -35.82 -4.66 0.54
C ASN A 19 -36.44 -3.76 1.64
N GLU A 20 -36.28 -4.09 2.91
CA GLU A 20 -36.77 -3.25 4.03
C GLU A 20 -36.07 -1.91 4.08
N ILE A 21 -34.77 -1.86 3.76
CA ILE A 21 -34.01 -0.59 3.63
C ILE A 21 -34.59 0.25 2.49
N ASN A 22 -34.90 -0.35 1.34
CA ASN A 22 -35.45 0.34 0.18
C ASN A 22 -36.86 0.87 0.45
N GLU A 23 -37.69 0.13 1.14
CA GLU A 23 -39.04 0.58 1.58
C GLU A 23 -38.92 1.78 2.53
N GLN A 24 -38.05 1.70 3.52
CA GLN A 24 -37.83 2.83 4.44
C GLN A 24 -37.24 4.06 3.73
N MET A 25 -36.37 3.86 2.76
CA MET A 25 -35.85 4.95 1.92
C MET A 25 -36.99 5.64 1.15
N GLN A 26 -37.90 4.87 0.54
CA GLN A 26 -39.04 5.45 -0.18
C GLN A 26 -39.92 6.29 0.74
N VAL A 27 -40.24 5.80 1.94
CA VAL A 27 -40.98 6.58 2.95
C VAL A 27 -40.28 7.90 3.30
N ARG A 28 -38.94 7.89 3.39
CA ARG A 28 -38.16 9.10 3.71
C ARG A 28 -38.09 10.07 2.52
N ILE A 29 -38.07 9.55 1.28
CA ILE A 29 -38.17 10.34 0.06
C ILE A 29 -39.56 11.03 -0.01
N ASP A 30 -40.61 10.29 0.30
CA ASP A 30 -41.97 10.87 0.34
C ASP A 30 -42.11 11.97 1.40
N LYS A 31 -41.49 11.78 2.58
CA LYS A 31 -41.41 12.82 3.61
C LYS A 31 -40.58 14.03 3.16
N MET A 32 -39.50 13.78 2.42
CA MET A 32 -38.65 14.84 1.84
C MET A 32 -39.47 15.73 0.90
N HIS A 33 -40.25 15.15 -0.03
CA HIS A 33 -41.12 15.92 -0.91
C HIS A 33 -42.19 16.72 -0.14
N LYS A 34 -42.78 16.14 0.91
CA LYS A 34 -43.71 16.88 1.77
C LYS A 34 -43.05 18.06 2.49
N ILE A 35 -41.79 17.94 2.89
CA ILE A 35 -41.01 19.03 3.46
C ILE A 35 -40.81 20.16 2.44
N GLU A 36 -40.52 19.82 1.19
CA GLU A 36 -40.38 20.77 0.08
C GLU A 36 -41.71 21.48 -0.26
N GLU A 37 -42.82 20.75 -0.29
CA GLU A 37 -44.17 21.30 -0.51
C GLU A 37 -44.56 22.33 0.53
N HIS A 38 -44.04 22.22 1.77
CA HIS A 38 -44.27 23.19 2.85
C HIS A 38 -43.23 24.33 2.84
N GLY A 39 -42.36 24.42 1.81
CA GLY A 39 -41.38 25.49 1.62
C GLY A 39 -40.09 25.36 2.44
N TRP A 40 -39.88 24.24 3.14
CA TRP A 40 -38.58 23.96 3.76
C TRP A 40 -37.63 23.30 2.74
N LYS A 41 -36.34 23.52 2.95
CA LYS A 41 -35.30 22.87 2.15
C LYS A 41 -34.80 21.63 2.87
N PRO A 42 -34.98 20.42 2.31
CA PRO A 42 -34.51 19.19 2.94
C PRO A 42 -32.98 19.11 3.00
N PHE A 43 -32.30 19.85 2.10
CA PHE A 43 -30.84 20.04 2.07
C PHE A 43 -30.57 21.52 2.22
N GLY A 44 -30.23 21.95 3.44
CA GLY A 44 -30.02 23.34 3.80
C GLY A 44 -28.67 23.90 3.37
N TYR A 45 -28.43 25.10 3.83
CA TYR A 45 -27.19 25.83 3.57
C TYR A 45 -26.33 25.97 4.83
N ARG A 46 -25.46 26.98 4.85
CA ARG A 46 -24.61 27.30 6.00
C ARG A 46 -25.46 27.64 7.23
N PHE A 47 -25.23 26.92 8.34
CA PHE A 47 -25.77 27.24 9.67
C PHE A 47 -24.64 27.71 10.56
N LEU A 48 -24.81 28.88 11.16
CA LEU A 48 -23.84 29.46 12.11
C LEU A 48 -24.18 29.03 13.52
N TYR A 49 -23.54 27.99 14.02
CA TYR A 49 -23.66 27.57 15.39
C TYR A 49 -22.75 28.41 16.29
N THR A 50 -23.19 28.65 17.53
CA THR A 50 -22.44 29.38 18.57
C THR A 50 -21.78 28.42 19.55
N HIS A 51 -22.44 27.32 19.87
CA HIS A 51 -22.03 26.34 20.87
C HIS A 51 -22.17 24.92 20.34
N ARG A 52 -21.39 24.03 20.94
CA ARG A 52 -21.48 22.58 20.75
C ARG A 52 -22.06 21.94 22.01
N ALA A 53 -22.39 20.64 21.95
CA ALA A 53 -22.97 19.93 23.09
C ALA A 53 -22.10 20.01 24.34
N ALA A 54 -20.77 19.82 24.21
CA ALA A 54 -19.86 19.96 25.36
C ALA A 54 -19.76 21.39 25.90
N ASP A 55 -19.78 22.41 25.03
CA ASP A 55 -19.72 23.81 25.44
C ASP A 55 -20.97 24.18 26.28
N ILE A 56 -22.14 23.73 25.80
CA ILE A 56 -23.41 23.95 26.52
C ILE A 56 -23.41 23.21 27.87
N ALA A 57 -22.88 21.99 27.91
CA ALA A 57 -22.77 21.24 29.17
C ALA A 57 -21.82 21.91 30.17
N ALA A 58 -20.67 22.38 29.69
CA ALA A 58 -19.66 23.03 30.53
C ALA A 58 -20.10 24.42 31.07
N GLN A 59 -20.87 25.17 30.28
CA GLN A 59 -21.31 26.53 30.60
C GLN A 59 -22.80 26.57 31.01
N PHE A 60 -23.38 25.42 31.38
CA PHE A 60 -24.82 25.23 31.52
C PHE A 60 -25.46 26.23 32.49
N ASP A 61 -24.90 26.39 33.70
CA ASP A 61 -25.49 27.20 34.74
C ASP A 61 -25.53 28.66 34.30
N GLU A 62 -24.46 29.20 33.73
CA GLU A 62 -24.39 30.55 33.19
C GLU A 62 -25.37 30.78 32.03
N LEU A 63 -25.43 29.86 31.08
CA LEU A 63 -26.31 29.92 29.91
C LEU A 63 -27.80 29.86 30.33
N SER A 64 -28.10 29.04 31.34
CA SER A 64 -29.47 28.88 31.87
C SER A 64 -29.92 30.08 32.71
N GLU A 65 -29.06 30.61 33.60
CA GLU A 65 -29.40 31.77 34.43
C GLU A 65 -29.63 33.05 33.62
N LYS A 66 -28.80 33.24 32.59
CA LYS A 66 -28.88 34.43 31.71
C LYS A 66 -29.88 34.25 30.56
N GLU A 67 -30.52 33.09 30.43
CA GLU A 67 -31.37 32.71 29.28
C GLU A 67 -30.69 33.00 27.95
N THR A 68 -29.38 32.74 27.88
CA THR A 68 -28.56 33.01 26.67
C THR A 68 -29.01 32.15 25.50
N GLU A 69 -29.27 32.81 24.37
CA GLU A 69 -29.60 32.09 23.13
C GLU A 69 -28.38 31.32 22.61
N VAL A 70 -28.54 30.03 22.45
CA VAL A 70 -27.54 29.12 21.87
C VAL A 70 -28.01 28.64 20.50
N LYS A 71 -27.07 28.51 19.56
CA LYS A 71 -27.27 27.89 18.24
C LYS A 71 -26.40 26.68 18.15
N MET A 72 -26.99 25.52 17.90
CA MET A 72 -26.31 24.24 17.81
C MET A 72 -26.77 23.51 16.55
N ALA A 73 -25.81 22.84 15.86
CA ALA A 73 -26.10 21.93 14.76
C ALA A 73 -25.68 20.51 15.13
N GLY A 74 -26.50 19.54 14.77
CA GLY A 74 -26.21 18.13 15.09
C GLY A 74 -27.13 17.17 14.37
N ARG A 75 -26.81 15.89 14.50
CA ARG A 75 -27.59 14.77 13.96
C ARG A 75 -28.60 14.28 14.99
N ILE A 76 -29.81 14.05 14.56
CA ILE A 76 -30.88 13.45 15.37
C ILE A 76 -30.59 11.96 15.57
N MET A 77 -30.42 11.56 16.83
CA MET A 77 -30.15 10.16 17.21
C MET A 77 -31.36 9.48 17.85
N ALA A 78 -32.33 10.25 18.34
CA ALA A 78 -33.63 9.75 18.81
C ALA A 78 -34.69 10.84 18.71
N ILE A 79 -35.94 10.45 18.50
CA ILE A 79 -37.13 11.32 18.51
C ILE A 79 -38.20 10.66 19.37
N ARG A 80 -38.76 11.41 20.30
CA ARG A 80 -39.84 10.99 21.19
C ARG A 80 -40.92 12.08 21.21
N GLY A 81 -42.03 11.85 20.51
CA GLY A 81 -43.15 12.80 20.44
C GLY A 81 -44.27 12.46 21.45
N HIS A 82 -44.74 13.45 22.20
CA HIS A 82 -45.88 13.36 23.10
C HIS A 82 -46.85 14.51 22.85
N GLY A 83 -47.89 14.28 22.05
CA GLY A 83 -48.93 15.28 21.80
C GLY A 83 -48.42 16.59 21.21
N LYS A 84 -48.29 17.63 22.05
CA LYS A 84 -47.84 18.97 21.66
C LYS A 84 -46.35 19.22 21.91
N THR A 85 -45.60 18.19 22.31
CA THR A 85 -44.18 18.28 22.65
C THR A 85 -43.38 17.18 21.95
N CYS A 86 -42.13 17.47 21.65
CA CYS A 86 -41.19 16.52 21.07
C CYS A 86 -39.84 16.68 21.77
N PHE A 87 -39.23 15.54 22.10
CA PHE A 87 -37.86 15.46 22.56
C PHE A 87 -37.01 14.84 21.47
N MET A 88 -35.87 15.45 21.17
CA MET A 88 -34.88 14.92 20.23
C MET A 88 -33.54 14.81 20.94
N ASP A 89 -32.85 13.68 20.81
CA ASP A 89 -31.46 13.57 21.24
C ASP A 89 -30.59 13.93 20.03
N MET A 90 -29.85 15.02 20.13
CA MET A 90 -28.95 15.47 19.08
C MET A 90 -27.51 15.14 19.43
N GLN A 91 -26.75 14.72 18.41
CA GLN A 91 -25.32 14.41 18.52
C GLN A 91 -24.51 15.32 17.58
N ASP A 92 -23.48 15.94 18.15
CA ASP A 92 -22.42 16.59 17.36
C ASP A 92 -21.07 15.87 17.56
N LYS A 93 -19.96 16.52 17.19
CA LYS A 93 -18.63 15.93 17.35
C LYS A 93 -18.17 15.84 18.81
N THR A 94 -18.78 16.60 19.73
CA THR A 94 -18.37 16.73 21.14
C THR A 94 -19.22 15.91 22.09
N GLY A 95 -20.42 15.50 21.69
CA GLY A 95 -21.30 14.71 22.54
C GLY A 95 -22.76 14.76 22.12
N ARG A 96 -23.62 14.41 23.06
CA ARG A 96 -25.08 14.41 22.87
C ARG A 96 -25.74 15.39 23.86
N ILE A 97 -26.82 16.00 23.39
CA ILE A 97 -27.68 16.84 24.22
C ILE A 97 -29.14 16.65 23.81
N GLN A 98 -30.04 16.73 24.78
CA GLN A 98 -31.47 16.67 24.54
C GLN A 98 -31.99 18.02 24.05
N VAL A 99 -32.90 18.00 23.07
CA VAL A 99 -33.62 19.19 22.59
C VAL A 99 -35.11 19.02 22.88
N TYR A 100 -35.71 19.98 23.54
CA TYR A 100 -37.14 20.02 23.85
C TYR A 100 -37.86 21.01 22.94
N VAL A 101 -38.79 20.50 22.15
CA VAL A 101 -39.56 21.28 21.18
C VAL A 101 -41.03 21.32 21.60
N ARG A 102 -41.61 22.51 21.60
CA ARG A 102 -43.03 22.73 21.93
C ARG A 102 -43.76 23.37 20.76
N LYS A 103 -44.99 22.83 20.47
CA LYS A 103 -45.85 23.30 19.39
C LYS A 103 -46.24 24.77 19.54
N ASP A 104 -46.53 25.22 20.81
CA ASP A 104 -46.92 26.58 21.12
C ASP A 104 -45.78 27.62 21.03
N VAL A 105 -44.52 27.17 21.02
CA VAL A 105 -43.34 28.01 20.86
C VAL A 105 -42.96 28.16 19.40
N ILE A 106 -42.84 27.05 18.67
CA ILE A 106 -42.35 27.05 17.26
C ILE A 106 -43.46 27.22 16.23
N GLY A 107 -44.71 27.20 16.65
CA GLY A 107 -45.88 27.28 15.77
C GLY A 107 -46.35 25.95 15.21
N GLU A 108 -47.60 25.92 14.75
CA GLU A 108 -48.27 24.71 14.30
C GLU A 108 -47.64 24.11 13.03
N GLU A 109 -47.36 24.97 12.05
CA GLU A 109 -46.76 24.58 10.77
C GLU A 109 -45.37 23.98 10.96
N ASN A 110 -44.47 24.68 11.69
CA ASN A 110 -43.13 24.18 11.97
C ASN A 110 -43.16 22.86 12.77
N TYR A 111 -44.12 22.73 13.72
CA TYR A 111 -44.26 21.49 14.48
C TYR A 111 -44.75 20.34 13.61
N ALA A 112 -45.56 20.58 12.58
CA ALA A 112 -45.96 19.57 11.61
C ALA A 112 -44.75 19.07 10.80
N LEU A 113 -43.84 19.95 10.42
CA LEU A 113 -42.59 19.59 9.71
C LEU A 113 -41.66 18.76 10.58
N ILE A 114 -41.57 19.02 11.89
CA ILE A 114 -40.76 18.21 12.81
C ILE A 114 -41.24 16.74 12.83
N LYS A 115 -42.52 16.48 12.62
CA LYS A 115 -43.06 15.12 12.52
C LYS A 115 -42.62 14.37 11.25
N LEU A 116 -42.12 15.09 10.24
CA LEU A 116 -41.56 14.52 9.02
C LEU A 116 -40.06 14.22 9.15
N MET A 117 -39.41 14.69 10.25
CA MET A 117 -38.01 14.38 10.53
C MET A 117 -37.85 12.93 10.95
N ASP A 118 -36.68 12.40 10.65
CA ASP A 118 -36.29 11.02 10.97
C ASP A 118 -34.96 10.98 11.76
N ILE A 119 -34.75 9.86 12.44
CA ILE A 119 -33.44 9.56 13.04
C ILE A 119 -32.40 9.52 11.91
N GLY A 120 -31.30 10.23 12.09
CA GLY A 120 -30.25 10.41 11.08
C GLY A 120 -30.27 11.78 10.43
N ASP A 121 -31.39 12.52 10.45
CA ASP A 121 -31.44 13.89 9.91
C ASP A 121 -30.47 14.81 10.67
N THR A 122 -29.90 15.76 9.96
CA THR A 122 -29.07 16.82 10.55
C THR A 122 -29.87 18.11 10.62
N VAL A 123 -29.92 18.71 11.80
CA VAL A 123 -30.72 19.93 12.05
C VAL A 123 -29.92 20.99 12.79
N GLY A 124 -30.29 22.24 12.56
CA GLY A 124 -29.88 23.40 13.34
C GLY A 124 -30.96 23.76 14.35
N ILE A 125 -30.57 24.05 15.59
CA ILE A 125 -31.45 24.44 16.68
C ILE A 125 -31.01 25.80 17.21
N THR A 126 -31.98 26.72 17.39
CA THR A 126 -31.81 27.95 18.17
C THR A 126 -32.70 27.85 19.39
N GLY A 127 -32.17 28.11 20.57
CA GLY A 127 -32.95 28.01 21.81
C GLY A 127 -32.17 28.42 23.05
N THR A 128 -32.67 28.07 24.22
CA THR A 128 -32.06 28.38 25.54
C THR A 128 -31.81 27.10 26.33
N ALA A 129 -30.72 27.05 27.08
CA ALA A 129 -30.40 25.92 27.95
C ALA A 129 -31.32 25.87 29.17
N PHE A 130 -31.81 24.68 29.55
CA PHE A 130 -32.63 24.48 30.74
C PHE A 130 -32.50 23.06 31.27
N ARG A 131 -32.88 22.84 32.55
CA ARG A 131 -33.03 21.49 33.11
C ARG A 131 -34.48 21.03 33.04
N THR A 132 -34.66 19.80 32.58
CA THR A 132 -35.99 19.15 32.67
C THR A 132 -36.36 18.86 34.14
N HIS A 133 -37.63 18.56 34.42
CA HIS A 133 -38.06 18.12 35.75
C HIS A 133 -37.33 16.87 36.27
N MET A 134 -36.79 16.06 35.38
CA MET A 134 -35.97 14.87 35.70
C MET A 134 -34.47 15.20 35.86
N GLY A 135 -34.10 16.49 35.77
CA GLY A 135 -32.71 16.94 35.94
C GLY A 135 -31.83 16.86 34.69
N GLU A 136 -32.36 16.47 33.53
CA GLU A 136 -31.59 16.32 32.30
C GLU A 136 -31.29 17.67 31.64
N LEU A 137 -30.02 17.89 31.24
CA LEU A 137 -29.59 19.09 30.52
C LEU A 137 -30.19 19.09 29.10
N SER A 138 -30.89 20.17 28.76
CA SER A 138 -31.64 20.24 27.52
C SER A 138 -31.61 21.64 26.91
N ILE A 139 -31.86 21.75 25.62
CA ILE A 139 -32.13 23.00 24.90
C ILE A 139 -33.64 23.12 24.68
N LYS A 140 -34.26 24.18 25.14
CA LYS A 140 -35.63 24.57 24.79
C LYS A 140 -35.59 25.28 23.44
N ALA A 141 -36.05 24.62 22.40
CA ALA A 141 -35.95 25.14 21.03
C ALA A 141 -36.95 26.27 20.78
N ASN A 142 -36.45 27.39 20.27
CA ASN A 142 -37.23 28.50 19.72
C ASN A 142 -37.43 28.34 18.22
N SER A 143 -36.45 27.75 17.53
CA SER A 143 -36.56 27.34 16.11
C SER A 143 -35.79 26.08 15.82
N VAL A 144 -36.23 25.38 14.77
CA VAL A 144 -35.59 24.18 14.23
C VAL A 144 -35.47 24.38 12.72
N GLU A 145 -34.28 24.12 12.16
CA GLU A 145 -33.99 24.24 10.74
C GLU A 145 -33.46 22.89 10.22
N MET A 146 -33.99 22.41 9.10
CA MET A 146 -33.48 21.23 8.43
C MET A 146 -32.18 21.60 7.70
N LEU A 147 -31.09 20.87 8.00
CA LEU A 147 -29.81 21.05 7.33
C LEU A 147 -29.50 19.93 6.34
N SER A 148 -29.91 18.69 6.66
CA SER A 148 -29.77 17.58 5.73
C SER A 148 -30.70 16.43 6.08
N LYS A 149 -31.53 16.03 5.13
CA LYS A 149 -32.42 14.87 5.24
C LYS A 149 -31.62 13.57 5.04
N SER A 150 -31.74 12.65 5.99
CA SER A 150 -31.18 11.31 5.89
C SER A 150 -32.15 10.40 5.16
N LEU A 151 -31.79 9.94 3.97
CA LEU A 151 -32.64 9.04 3.18
C LEU A 151 -32.48 7.56 3.58
N ARG A 152 -31.28 7.16 4.02
CA ARG A 152 -31.07 5.80 4.54
C ARG A 152 -31.27 5.74 6.05
N PRO A 153 -31.94 4.70 6.58
CA PRO A 153 -32.04 4.51 8.02
C PRO A 153 -30.66 4.20 8.62
N LEU A 154 -30.42 4.69 9.83
CA LEU A 154 -29.28 4.24 10.61
C LEU A 154 -29.55 2.82 11.15
N PRO A 155 -28.50 2.00 11.38
CA PRO A 155 -28.64 0.74 12.10
C PRO A 155 -29.30 0.93 13.46
N GLU A 156 -29.98 -0.13 13.95
CA GLU A 156 -30.73 -0.03 15.21
C GLU A 156 -29.88 0.41 16.39
N LYS A 157 -30.46 1.31 17.20
CA LYS A 157 -29.81 2.06 18.30
C LYS A 157 -29.16 1.17 19.37
N TRP A 158 -29.72 -0.02 19.61
CA TRP A 158 -29.37 -0.83 20.77
C TRP A 158 -28.18 -1.76 20.54
N HIS A 159 -27.83 -2.01 19.31
CA HIS A 159 -26.79 -2.98 18.96
C HIS A 159 -25.62 -2.37 18.15
N GLY A 160 -25.74 -1.11 17.70
CA GLY A 160 -24.75 -0.49 16.82
C GLY A 160 -24.56 -1.26 15.51
N LEU A 161 -23.55 -0.90 14.77
CA LEU A 161 -23.09 -1.68 13.61
C LEU A 161 -22.08 -2.72 14.12
N LYS A 162 -22.53 -3.97 14.37
CA LYS A 162 -21.69 -5.04 14.94
C LYS A 162 -20.90 -5.81 13.89
N ASP A 163 -21.42 -5.92 12.67
CA ASP A 163 -20.72 -6.60 11.60
C ASP A 163 -19.44 -5.86 11.24
N VAL A 164 -18.31 -6.49 11.52
CA VAL A 164 -16.96 -5.89 11.37
C VAL A 164 -16.67 -5.50 9.92
N GLU A 165 -17.08 -6.33 8.96
CA GLU A 165 -16.87 -6.04 7.55
C GLU A 165 -17.64 -4.81 7.10
N THR A 166 -18.90 -4.72 7.49
CA THR A 166 -19.75 -3.55 7.19
C THR A 166 -19.20 -2.28 7.86
N ARG A 167 -18.66 -2.37 9.09
CA ARG A 167 -18.00 -1.24 9.77
C ARG A 167 -16.84 -0.68 8.96
N TYR A 168 -16.02 -1.52 8.37
CA TYR A 168 -14.90 -1.07 7.55
C TYR A 168 -15.34 -0.52 6.20
N ARG A 169 -16.35 -1.12 5.57
CA ARG A 169 -16.89 -0.68 4.26
C ARG A 169 -17.71 0.60 4.36
N GLN A 170 -18.48 0.74 5.44
CA GLN A 170 -19.34 1.90 5.70
C GLN A 170 -18.84 2.68 6.93
N ARG A 171 -17.56 3.03 6.93
CA ARG A 171 -16.92 3.75 8.05
C ARG A 171 -17.67 5.02 8.44
N TYR A 172 -18.30 5.70 7.49
CA TYR A 172 -19.13 6.88 7.77
C TYR A 172 -20.36 6.54 8.64
N VAL A 173 -20.94 5.34 8.52
CA VAL A 173 -22.02 4.89 9.41
C VAL A 173 -21.44 4.49 10.77
N ASP A 174 -20.33 3.73 10.78
CA ASP A 174 -19.60 3.33 11.98
C ASP A 174 -19.26 4.56 12.87
N LEU A 175 -18.75 5.64 12.28
CA LEU A 175 -18.45 6.90 12.97
C LEU A 175 -19.68 7.63 13.52
N ILE A 176 -20.89 7.36 12.96
CA ILE A 176 -22.14 7.94 13.46
C ILE A 176 -22.63 7.16 14.68
N VAL A 177 -22.60 5.84 14.63
CA VAL A 177 -23.28 4.98 15.61
C VAL A 177 -22.37 4.50 16.74
N ASN A 178 -21.05 4.41 16.50
CA ASN A 178 -20.04 3.93 17.45
C ASN A 178 -19.09 5.08 17.86
N PRO A 179 -19.36 5.79 18.98
CA PRO A 179 -18.55 6.94 19.41
C PRO A 179 -17.08 6.60 19.69
N GLU A 180 -16.80 5.39 20.18
CA GLU A 180 -15.45 4.89 20.47
C GLU A 180 -14.57 4.83 19.23
N VAL A 181 -15.15 4.52 18.06
CA VAL A 181 -14.43 4.53 16.79
C VAL A 181 -13.94 5.93 16.43
N ARG A 182 -14.78 6.93 16.70
CA ARG A 182 -14.40 8.35 16.50
C ARG A 182 -13.24 8.75 17.43
N ASP A 183 -13.27 8.31 18.68
CA ASP A 183 -12.21 8.58 19.66
C ASP A 183 -10.86 8.01 19.19
N THR A 184 -10.84 6.79 18.66
CA THR A 184 -9.65 6.17 18.06
C THR A 184 -9.04 7.08 16.98
N PHE A 185 -9.84 7.61 16.07
CA PHE A 185 -9.33 8.48 15.00
C PHE A 185 -8.91 9.88 15.48
N VAL A 186 -9.56 10.40 16.52
CA VAL A 186 -9.12 11.65 17.18
C VAL A 186 -7.74 11.42 17.81
N LYS A 187 -7.58 10.32 18.57
CA LYS A 187 -6.29 9.95 19.17
C LYS A 187 -5.22 9.71 18.10
N ARG A 188 -5.54 9.01 16.99
CA ARG A 188 -4.62 8.87 15.86
C ARG A 188 -4.05 10.21 15.39
N SER A 189 -4.91 11.21 15.22
CA SER A 189 -4.48 12.56 14.80
C SER A 189 -3.62 13.25 15.87
N GLN A 190 -3.91 13.01 17.15
CA GLN A 190 -3.11 13.54 18.27
C GLN A 190 -1.75 12.84 18.35
N ILE A 191 -1.68 11.52 18.16
CA ILE A 191 -0.44 10.73 18.12
C ILE A 191 0.47 11.26 17.01
N ILE A 192 -0.03 11.37 15.78
CA ILE A 192 0.72 11.90 14.62
C ILE A 192 1.30 13.29 14.93
N ARG A 193 0.49 14.18 15.53
CA ARG A 193 0.95 15.52 15.92
C ARG A 193 2.02 15.45 17.00
N SER A 194 1.84 14.58 18.00
CA SER A 194 2.81 14.42 19.09
C SER A 194 4.16 13.92 18.58
N VAL A 195 4.18 12.95 17.68
CA VAL A 195 5.43 12.46 17.05
C VAL A 195 6.16 13.61 16.34
N ARG A 196 5.44 14.42 15.53
CA ARG A 196 6.02 15.60 14.89
C ARG A 196 6.62 16.58 15.89
N GLU A 197 5.90 16.91 16.94
CA GLU A 197 6.37 17.85 17.96
C GLU A 197 7.62 17.35 18.69
N VAL A 198 7.76 16.04 18.92
CA VAL A 198 8.99 15.48 19.48
C VAL A 198 10.15 15.66 18.50
N LEU A 199 9.96 15.31 17.23
CA LEU A 199 11.00 15.45 16.21
C LEU A 199 11.39 16.90 15.96
N ASP A 200 10.41 17.81 15.88
CA ASP A 200 10.65 19.25 15.73
C ASP A 200 11.43 19.81 16.93
N SER A 201 11.21 19.28 18.16
CA SER A 201 11.96 19.70 19.36
C SER A 201 13.43 19.28 19.34
N HIS A 202 13.80 18.36 18.48
CA HIS A 202 15.16 17.89 18.21
C HIS A 202 15.78 18.49 16.93
N ASP A 203 15.19 19.57 16.40
CA ASP A 203 15.63 20.25 15.18
C ASP A 203 15.62 19.35 13.92
N PHE A 204 14.74 18.35 13.87
CA PHE A 204 14.52 17.60 12.63
C PHE A 204 13.67 18.41 11.65
N LEU A 205 14.04 18.40 10.38
CA LEU A 205 13.28 19.00 9.30
C LEU A 205 12.35 17.97 8.67
N GLU A 206 11.03 18.23 8.66
CA GLU A 206 10.07 17.42 7.88
C GLU A 206 10.27 17.72 6.38
N VAL A 207 10.46 16.68 5.59
CA VAL A 207 10.67 16.77 4.14
C VAL A 207 9.69 15.87 3.39
N GLU A 208 9.55 16.11 2.10
CA GLU A 208 8.77 15.27 1.19
C GLU A 208 9.66 14.77 0.06
N THR A 209 9.63 13.46 -0.19
CA THR A 209 10.35 12.80 -1.27
C THR A 209 9.36 12.12 -2.23
N PRO A 210 9.78 11.72 -3.44
CA PRO A 210 8.87 11.14 -4.42
C PRO A 210 8.14 9.89 -3.91
N ILE A 211 6.82 9.84 -4.13
CA ILE A 211 6.02 8.62 -3.94
C ILE A 211 6.15 7.68 -5.15
N LEU A 212 6.28 8.25 -6.36
CA LEU A 212 6.53 7.49 -7.59
C LEU A 212 8.03 7.46 -7.85
N ASN A 213 8.60 6.27 -7.79
CA ASN A 213 10.03 6.02 -7.96
C ASN A 213 10.31 5.34 -9.29
N THR A 214 11.47 5.60 -9.86
CA THR A 214 11.98 4.89 -11.04
C THR A 214 12.60 3.54 -10.68
N ILE A 215 13.03 3.40 -9.42
CA ILE A 215 13.64 2.19 -8.85
C ILE A 215 12.99 1.94 -7.50
N ALA A 216 12.56 0.71 -7.23
CA ALA A 216 12.08 0.32 -5.91
C ALA A 216 13.27 -0.09 -5.03
N GLY A 217 13.37 0.47 -3.81
CA GLY A 217 14.45 0.18 -2.87
C GLY A 217 14.20 0.80 -1.49
N GLY A 218 15.11 0.54 -0.55
CA GLY A 218 15.05 1.01 0.83
C GLY A 218 14.31 0.06 1.79
N ALA A 219 13.77 -1.05 1.31
CA ALA A 219 13.17 -2.10 2.14
C ALA A 219 13.16 -3.42 1.36
N ALA A 220 13.00 -4.54 2.04
CA ALA A 220 12.68 -5.82 1.43
C ALA A 220 11.15 -5.93 1.34
N ALA A 221 10.59 -5.64 0.17
CA ALA A 221 9.15 -5.68 -0.08
C ALA A 221 8.83 -5.67 -1.58
N ARG A 222 7.73 -6.29 -1.96
CA ARG A 222 7.24 -6.24 -3.34
C ARG A 222 6.57 -4.89 -3.62
N PRO A 223 6.99 -4.12 -4.66
CA PRO A 223 6.39 -2.84 -5.00
C PRO A 223 5.08 -2.98 -5.78
N PHE A 224 4.21 -1.96 -5.70
CA PHE A 224 3.18 -1.72 -6.71
C PHE A 224 3.80 -1.07 -7.93
N ILE A 225 3.43 -1.57 -9.10
CA ILE A 225 3.95 -1.12 -10.40
C ILE A 225 2.89 -0.25 -11.09
N SER A 226 3.30 0.84 -11.69
CA SER A 226 2.48 1.72 -12.51
C SER A 226 3.25 2.15 -13.76
N TYR A 227 2.61 2.92 -14.64
CA TYR A 227 3.21 3.36 -15.88
C TYR A 227 3.02 4.86 -16.10
N HIS A 228 4.11 5.57 -16.42
CA HIS A 228 4.09 7.00 -16.69
C HIS A 228 3.98 7.24 -18.20
N ASN A 229 2.76 7.52 -18.70
CA ASN A 229 2.47 7.61 -20.13
C ASN A 229 3.32 8.67 -20.87
N ALA A 230 3.57 9.83 -20.26
CA ALA A 230 4.30 10.91 -20.93
C ALA A 230 5.81 10.64 -21.04
N LEU A 231 6.37 9.86 -20.11
CA LEU A 231 7.78 9.47 -20.11
C LEU A 231 7.99 8.09 -20.73
N ASP A 232 6.90 7.38 -21.08
CA ASP A 232 6.91 6.04 -21.65
C ASP A 232 7.77 5.06 -20.83
N MET A 233 7.54 5.05 -19.50
CA MET A 233 8.35 4.26 -18.59
C MET A 233 7.57 3.70 -17.42
N GLN A 234 8.01 2.56 -16.91
CA GLN A 234 7.52 1.95 -15.69
C GLN A 234 7.97 2.75 -14.47
N VAL A 235 7.07 2.90 -13.51
CA VAL A 235 7.35 3.52 -12.21
C VAL A 235 6.80 2.65 -11.09
N TYR A 236 7.37 2.81 -9.91
CA TYR A 236 7.01 2.05 -8.72
C TYR A 236 6.46 2.97 -7.64
N MET A 237 5.43 2.56 -6.93
CA MET A 237 5.06 3.23 -5.69
C MET A 237 6.11 2.89 -4.63
N ARG A 238 6.58 3.89 -3.89
CA ARG A 238 7.66 3.73 -2.90
C ARG A 238 7.32 2.67 -1.84
N ILE A 239 8.27 1.82 -1.54
CA ILE A 239 8.21 0.85 -0.44
C ILE A 239 8.83 1.41 0.84
N ALA A 240 9.69 2.42 0.72
CA ALA A 240 10.32 3.23 1.76
C ALA A 240 10.85 4.54 1.15
N PRO A 241 10.96 5.65 1.90
CA PRO A 241 11.64 6.88 1.46
C PRO A 241 13.15 6.87 1.75
N GLU A 242 13.70 5.85 2.38
CA GLU A 242 15.05 5.70 2.92
C GLU A 242 16.15 6.24 2.01
N LEU A 243 16.24 5.75 0.75
CA LEU A 243 17.33 6.09 -0.16
C LEU A 243 17.33 7.58 -0.54
N TYR A 244 16.17 8.23 -0.58
CA TYR A 244 16.06 9.67 -0.81
C TYR A 244 16.47 10.48 0.42
N LEU A 245 16.07 10.06 1.61
CA LEU A 245 16.42 10.74 2.85
C LEU A 245 17.93 10.70 3.10
N LYS A 246 18.59 9.58 2.83
CA LYS A 246 20.05 9.47 2.87
C LYS A 246 20.75 10.42 1.88
N ARG A 247 20.21 10.60 0.67
CA ARG A 247 20.72 11.59 -0.28
C ARG A 247 20.62 13.02 0.25
N LEU A 248 19.59 13.35 1.04
CA LEU A 248 19.48 14.64 1.71
C LEU A 248 20.56 14.82 2.78
N ILE A 249 20.89 13.76 3.54
CA ILE A 249 22.00 13.77 4.49
C ILE A 249 23.34 14.00 3.77
N VAL A 250 23.58 13.32 2.66
CA VAL A 250 24.76 13.59 1.81
C VAL A 250 24.79 15.05 1.35
N GLY A 251 23.63 15.62 1.06
CA GLY A 251 23.46 17.03 0.67
C GLY A 251 23.66 18.04 1.80
N GLY A 252 23.96 17.59 3.02
CA GLY A 252 24.23 18.45 4.18
C GLY A 252 23.02 18.82 5.02
N MET A 253 21.91 18.08 4.90
CA MET A 253 20.77 18.20 5.81
C MET A 253 20.98 17.26 6.99
N ASP A 254 21.49 17.76 8.12
CA ASP A 254 21.95 16.93 9.23
C ASP A 254 20.84 16.11 9.92
N ARG A 255 19.59 16.58 9.92
CA ARG A 255 18.45 15.93 10.56
C ARG A 255 17.21 16.09 9.70
N VAL A 256 16.72 14.99 9.17
CA VAL A 256 15.51 14.96 8.33
C VAL A 256 14.57 13.85 8.76
N TYR A 257 13.28 14.07 8.59
CA TYR A 257 12.29 13.01 8.67
C TYR A 257 11.21 13.18 7.61
N GLU A 258 10.60 12.09 7.22
CA GLU A 258 9.40 12.08 6.39
C GLU A 258 8.34 11.21 7.02
N MET A 259 7.13 11.76 7.24
CA MET A 259 5.97 11.00 7.68
C MET A 259 4.98 10.87 6.54
N GLY A 260 4.86 9.68 5.98
CA GLY A 260 4.06 9.47 4.80
C GLY A 260 3.55 8.06 4.59
N ARG A 261 2.84 7.88 3.48
CA ARG A 261 2.40 6.56 3.03
C ARG A 261 3.53 5.84 2.32
N VAL A 262 3.65 4.56 2.63
CA VAL A 262 4.46 3.59 1.90
C VAL A 262 3.56 2.45 1.44
N PHE A 263 3.97 1.76 0.37
CA PHE A 263 3.13 0.84 -0.39
C PHE A 263 3.86 -0.47 -0.60
N ARG A 264 3.32 -1.58 -0.05
CA ARG A 264 3.88 -2.92 -0.19
C ARG A 264 2.83 -3.86 -0.74
N ASN A 265 3.10 -4.49 -1.87
CA ASN A 265 2.18 -5.38 -2.57
C ASN A 265 2.24 -6.80 -1.98
N GLU A 266 1.91 -6.90 -0.71
CA GLU A 266 1.95 -8.10 0.10
C GLU A 266 0.54 -8.55 0.51
N GLY A 267 0.45 -9.59 1.34
CA GLY A 267 -0.80 -10.08 1.89
C GLY A 267 -1.52 -9.06 2.77
N ILE A 268 -2.83 -9.22 2.91
CA ILE A 268 -3.67 -8.37 3.78
C ILE A 268 -4.15 -9.23 4.94
N ASP A 269 -3.78 -8.85 6.17
CA ASP A 269 -4.21 -9.51 7.39
C ASP A 269 -4.61 -8.50 8.49
N ASN A 270 -4.60 -8.91 9.74
CA ASN A 270 -4.91 -8.03 10.88
C ASN A 270 -3.76 -7.07 11.23
N ARG A 271 -2.54 -7.33 10.76
CA ARG A 271 -1.33 -6.57 11.04
C ARG A 271 -0.83 -5.78 9.83
N HIS A 272 -1.19 -6.21 8.61
CA HIS A 272 -0.69 -5.68 7.34
C HIS A 272 -1.80 -5.14 6.45
N ASN A 273 -1.55 -3.97 5.90
CA ASN A 273 -2.36 -3.32 4.86
C ASN A 273 -1.44 -2.88 3.73
N PRO A 274 -1.83 -3.00 2.45
CA PRO A 274 -0.92 -2.74 1.32
C PRO A 274 -0.42 -1.29 1.25
N GLU A 275 -1.09 -0.37 1.89
CA GLU A 275 -0.63 0.99 2.17
C GLU A 275 -0.74 1.30 3.66
N PHE A 276 0.30 1.87 4.24
CA PHE A 276 0.35 2.20 5.65
C PHE A 276 1.18 3.47 5.89
N THR A 277 1.07 4.06 7.07
CA THR A 277 1.82 5.26 7.43
C THR A 277 3.06 4.87 8.23
N SER A 278 4.22 5.30 7.76
CA SER A 278 5.49 5.25 8.47
C SER A 278 6.05 6.65 8.68
N VAL A 279 6.88 6.82 9.69
CA VAL A 279 7.81 7.94 9.79
C VAL A 279 9.23 7.39 9.69
N GLU A 280 10.02 7.94 8.81
CA GLU A 280 11.44 7.62 8.69
C GLU A 280 12.29 8.85 9.04
N ILE A 281 13.33 8.64 9.82
CA ILE A 281 14.10 9.65 10.53
C ILE A 281 15.57 9.36 10.32
N TYR A 282 16.34 10.35 9.89
CA TYR A 282 17.79 10.20 9.66
C TYR A 282 18.54 11.36 10.30
N GLN A 283 19.60 11.03 11.04
CA GLN A 283 20.45 11.99 11.75
C GLN A 283 21.93 11.75 11.45
N ALA A 284 22.60 12.75 10.90
CA ALA A 284 24.04 12.76 10.73
C ALA A 284 24.75 12.77 12.08
N PHE A 285 25.96 12.18 12.13
CA PHE A 285 26.82 12.10 13.31
C PHE A 285 26.18 11.37 14.49
N ALA A 286 25.29 10.40 14.21
CA ALA A 286 24.59 9.55 15.16
C ALA A 286 24.78 8.07 14.80
N ASP A 287 24.50 7.20 15.76
CA ASP A 287 24.50 5.75 15.59
C ASP A 287 23.15 5.13 16.00
N TYR A 288 23.05 3.81 15.92
CA TYR A 288 21.82 3.07 16.27
C TYR A 288 21.41 3.24 17.73
N ARG A 289 22.32 3.60 18.65
CA ARG A 289 22.00 3.80 20.08
C ARG A 289 21.24 5.12 20.27
N ASP A 290 21.66 6.18 19.55
CA ASP A 290 20.92 7.45 19.53
C ASP A 290 19.50 7.22 18.99
N MET A 291 19.33 6.34 17.99
CA MET A 291 18.03 6.02 17.41
C MET A 291 17.15 5.19 18.38
N MET A 292 17.73 4.31 19.20
CA MET A 292 17.00 3.62 20.27
C MET A 292 16.48 4.62 21.33
N ASP A 293 17.34 5.54 21.76
CA ASP A 293 16.97 6.56 22.76
C ASP A 293 15.86 7.49 22.21
N LEU A 294 15.95 7.90 20.93
CA LEU A 294 14.92 8.68 20.26
C LEU A 294 13.59 7.89 20.13
N THR A 295 13.67 6.59 19.86
CA THR A 295 12.47 5.71 19.80
C THR A 295 11.73 5.71 21.13
N GLU A 296 12.45 5.46 22.24
CA GLU A 296 11.86 5.50 23.59
C GLU A 296 11.21 6.86 23.83
N GLU A 297 11.90 7.96 23.56
CA GLU A 297 11.39 9.31 23.79
C GLU A 297 10.11 9.59 22.98
N VAL A 298 10.09 9.26 21.70
CA VAL A 298 8.93 9.43 20.82
C VAL A 298 7.71 8.68 21.36
N VAL A 299 7.88 7.41 21.74
CA VAL A 299 6.78 6.56 22.22
C VAL A 299 6.28 7.05 23.59
N VAL A 300 7.18 7.28 24.54
CA VAL A 300 6.86 7.70 25.91
C VAL A 300 6.15 9.06 25.91
N LYS A 301 6.75 10.09 25.29
CA LYS A 301 6.16 11.43 25.22
C LYS A 301 4.80 11.44 24.51
N THR A 302 4.66 10.61 23.49
CA THR A 302 3.37 10.50 22.78
C THR A 302 2.32 9.83 23.66
N ALA A 303 2.64 8.77 24.38
CA ALA A 303 1.72 8.13 25.32
C ALA A 303 1.30 9.09 26.45
N GLU A 304 2.25 9.77 27.08
CA GLU A 304 1.98 10.77 28.13
C GLU A 304 1.06 11.88 27.62
N LYS A 305 1.34 12.41 26.43
CA LYS A 305 0.58 13.54 25.87
C LYS A 305 -0.84 13.16 25.47
N VAL A 306 -1.04 11.98 24.88
CA VAL A 306 -2.33 11.55 24.32
C VAL A 306 -3.18 10.81 25.34
N LEU A 307 -2.57 10.03 26.23
CA LEU A 307 -3.25 9.17 27.20
C LEU A 307 -3.12 9.68 28.63
N GLY A 308 -2.14 10.51 28.94
CA GLY A 308 -1.82 10.97 30.29
C GLY A 308 -1.09 9.93 31.13
N THR A 309 -0.59 8.85 30.52
CA THR A 309 0.09 7.73 31.21
C THR A 309 1.01 6.99 30.25
N THR A 310 2.06 6.36 30.77
CA THR A 310 2.94 5.42 30.07
C THR A 310 2.51 3.96 30.23
N THR A 311 1.60 3.69 31.18
CA THR A 311 1.05 2.35 31.38
C THR A 311 -0.21 2.19 30.54
N ILE A 312 -0.20 1.27 29.60
CA ILE A 312 -1.34 0.99 28.72
C ILE A 312 -1.89 -0.43 28.98
N ASN A 313 -3.16 -0.63 28.64
CA ASN A 313 -3.75 -1.97 28.55
C ASN A 313 -3.95 -2.29 27.07
N TYR A 314 -3.32 -3.34 26.59
CA TYR A 314 -3.46 -3.81 25.23
C TYR A 314 -3.95 -5.26 25.22
N GLU A 315 -5.14 -5.49 24.67
CA GLU A 315 -5.81 -6.80 24.63
C GLU A 315 -5.86 -7.51 26.02
N GLY A 316 -6.06 -6.74 27.08
CA GLY A 316 -6.12 -7.25 28.45
C GLY A 316 -4.77 -7.38 29.16
N THR A 317 -3.66 -7.14 28.45
CA THR A 317 -2.30 -7.20 29.01
C THR A 317 -1.81 -5.79 29.36
N THR A 318 -1.25 -5.63 30.55
CA THR A 318 -0.62 -4.38 30.97
C THR A 318 0.77 -4.25 30.36
N ILE A 319 1.02 -3.16 29.67
CA ILE A 319 2.31 -2.82 29.05
C ILE A 319 2.81 -1.51 29.64
N GLU A 320 4.06 -1.51 30.10
CA GLU A 320 4.72 -0.31 30.62
C GLU A 320 5.66 0.25 29.55
N LEU A 321 5.34 1.45 29.06
CA LEU A 321 6.11 2.11 28.00
C LEU A 321 7.23 2.99 28.55
N ALA A 322 7.32 3.21 29.88
CA ALA A 322 8.34 4.06 30.46
C ALA A 322 9.76 3.51 30.18
N SER A 323 10.68 4.45 29.93
CA SER A 323 12.11 4.14 29.77
C SER A 323 12.76 3.73 31.10
N PRO A 324 13.85 2.91 31.08
CA PRO A 324 14.49 2.33 29.91
C PRO A 324 13.85 0.99 29.47
N TRP A 325 13.83 0.74 28.17
CA TRP A 325 13.37 -0.55 27.63
C TRP A 325 14.47 -1.61 27.73
N LYS A 326 14.08 -2.89 27.78
CA LYS A 326 15.02 -4.01 27.75
C LYS A 326 15.78 -4.00 26.42
N ARG A 327 17.11 -4.22 26.48
CA ARG A 327 17.99 -4.36 25.31
C ARG A 327 18.67 -5.73 25.37
N MET A 328 18.60 -6.49 24.29
CA MET A 328 19.28 -7.78 24.15
C MET A 328 19.64 -8.05 22.69
N SER A 329 20.70 -8.83 22.46
CA SER A 329 21.05 -9.24 21.10
C SER A 329 20.11 -10.35 20.59
N MET A 330 20.00 -10.48 19.25
CA MET A 330 19.21 -11.54 18.64
C MET A 330 19.69 -12.94 19.07
N ILE A 331 21.01 -13.16 19.15
CA ILE A 331 21.59 -14.44 19.58
C ILE A 331 21.26 -14.73 21.06
N GLU A 332 21.36 -13.72 21.94
CA GLU A 332 20.96 -13.86 23.35
C GLU A 332 19.48 -14.18 23.48
N ALA A 333 18.64 -13.52 22.68
CA ALA A 333 17.21 -13.76 22.66
C ALA A 333 16.88 -15.18 22.20
N VAL A 334 17.46 -15.64 21.10
CA VAL A 334 17.28 -17.03 20.64
C VAL A 334 17.72 -18.01 21.71
N LYS A 335 18.88 -17.77 22.35
CA LYS A 335 19.39 -18.63 23.44
C LYS A 335 18.45 -18.64 24.64
N GLU A 336 17.96 -17.48 25.09
CA GLU A 336 17.05 -17.35 26.23
C GLU A 336 15.74 -18.11 26.03
N TYR A 337 15.14 -18.00 24.86
CA TYR A 337 13.79 -18.51 24.59
C TYR A 337 13.74 -19.90 23.94
N SER A 338 14.76 -20.30 23.16
CA SER A 338 14.84 -21.63 22.53
C SER A 338 15.74 -22.61 23.26
N GLY A 339 16.64 -22.09 24.10
CA GLY A 339 17.69 -22.91 24.76
C GLY A 339 18.87 -23.28 23.86
N LYS A 340 18.91 -22.78 22.60
CA LYS A 340 19.97 -23.04 21.62
C LYS A 340 20.89 -21.83 21.48
N ASP A 341 22.19 -22.08 21.43
CA ASP A 341 23.22 -21.05 21.42
C ASP A 341 23.92 -20.98 20.06
N PHE A 342 23.77 -19.84 19.37
CA PHE A 342 24.42 -19.58 18.09
C PHE A 342 25.71 -18.75 18.21
N THR A 343 26.18 -18.41 19.43
CA THR A 343 27.31 -17.48 19.67
C THR A 343 28.58 -17.86 18.90
N ASN A 344 28.87 -19.16 18.81
CA ASN A 344 30.08 -19.65 18.16
C ASN A 344 29.82 -20.51 16.92
N VAL A 345 28.60 -20.45 16.36
CA VAL A 345 28.25 -21.25 15.19
C VAL A 345 28.77 -20.53 13.95
N THR A 346 29.76 -21.12 13.30
CA THR A 346 30.38 -20.65 12.05
C THR A 346 30.21 -21.62 10.90
N ASP A 347 29.74 -22.83 11.18
CA ASP A 347 29.45 -23.86 10.16
C ASP A 347 27.96 -23.91 9.82
N LEU A 348 27.66 -23.88 8.53
CA LEU A 348 26.27 -23.88 8.04
C LEU A 348 25.52 -25.16 8.39
N GLU A 349 26.19 -26.31 8.35
CA GLU A 349 25.55 -27.59 8.67
C GLU A 349 25.25 -27.69 10.18
N GLU A 350 26.07 -27.10 11.04
CA GLU A 350 25.78 -26.96 12.46
C GLU A 350 24.54 -26.11 12.69
N ALA A 351 24.45 -24.93 12.02
CA ALA A 351 23.27 -24.07 12.10
C ALA A 351 22.00 -24.79 11.64
N ARG A 352 22.07 -25.53 10.54
CA ARG A 352 20.97 -26.35 10.02
C ARG A 352 20.56 -27.47 10.99
N ALA A 353 21.53 -28.10 11.63
CA ALA A 353 21.26 -29.12 12.66
C ALA A 353 20.51 -28.54 13.85
N ILE A 354 20.91 -27.35 14.34
CA ILE A 354 20.21 -26.65 15.42
C ILE A 354 18.77 -26.29 15.01
N ALA A 355 18.58 -25.71 13.82
CA ALA A 355 17.25 -25.38 13.32
C ALA A 355 16.35 -26.61 13.20
N LYS A 356 16.89 -27.74 12.73
CA LYS A 356 16.20 -29.02 12.65
C LYS A 356 15.78 -29.55 14.03
N GLU A 357 16.65 -29.43 15.03
CA GLU A 357 16.31 -29.82 16.42
C GLU A 357 15.19 -28.94 16.99
N LEU A 358 15.12 -27.67 16.55
CA LEU A 358 14.07 -26.72 16.92
C LEU A 358 12.81 -26.87 16.04
N ASN A 359 12.78 -27.76 15.04
CA ASN A 359 11.73 -27.93 14.05
C ASN A 359 11.44 -26.62 13.27
N VAL A 360 12.44 -25.77 13.09
CA VAL A 360 12.34 -24.56 12.27
C VAL A 360 12.56 -24.93 10.80
N ALA A 361 11.68 -24.49 9.92
CA ALA A 361 11.81 -24.70 8.48
C ALA A 361 12.95 -23.82 7.92
N VAL A 362 13.87 -24.43 7.18
CA VAL A 362 15.03 -23.74 6.59
C VAL A 362 15.10 -24.08 5.10
N GLU A 363 15.14 -23.07 4.26
CA GLU A 363 15.30 -23.23 2.82
C GLU A 363 16.77 -23.59 2.46
N PRO A 364 17.00 -24.26 1.32
CA PRO A 364 18.36 -24.57 0.87
C PRO A 364 19.25 -23.35 0.64
N SER A 365 18.65 -22.21 0.32
CA SER A 365 19.32 -20.93 0.06
C SER A 365 19.73 -20.15 1.33
N PHE A 366 19.23 -20.57 2.53
CA PHE A 366 19.52 -19.85 3.77
C PHE A 366 20.95 -20.02 4.22
N GLY A 367 21.65 -18.92 4.47
CA GLY A 367 22.89 -18.89 5.23
C GLY A 367 22.62 -18.90 6.73
N ILE A 368 23.69 -18.80 7.53
CA ILE A 368 23.61 -18.85 9.01
C ILE A 368 22.73 -17.71 9.55
N GLY A 369 22.85 -16.52 8.99
CA GLY A 369 22.07 -15.34 9.41
C GLY A 369 20.57 -15.51 9.22
N LYS A 370 20.13 -15.99 8.05
CA LYS A 370 18.72 -16.29 7.77
C LYS A 370 18.18 -17.41 8.68
N ILE A 371 19.03 -18.40 9.03
CA ILE A 371 18.65 -19.47 9.97
C ILE A 371 18.44 -18.92 11.39
N ILE A 372 19.34 -18.05 11.88
CA ILE A 372 19.19 -17.40 13.18
C ILE A 372 17.91 -16.58 13.23
N ASN A 373 17.61 -15.83 12.16
CA ASN A 373 16.39 -15.03 12.05
C ASN A 373 15.14 -15.91 12.08
N ALA A 374 15.11 -17.02 11.33
CA ALA A 374 13.98 -17.95 11.34
C ALA A 374 13.76 -18.56 12.74
N CYS A 375 14.84 -18.86 13.49
CA CYS A 375 14.73 -19.32 14.87
C CYS A 375 14.22 -18.20 15.80
N PHE A 376 14.58 -16.95 15.55
CA PHE A 376 14.08 -15.80 16.30
C PHE A 376 12.58 -15.59 16.06
N GLU A 377 12.12 -15.58 14.82
CA GLU A 377 10.70 -15.43 14.48
C GLU A 377 9.83 -16.51 15.13
N GLU A 378 10.28 -17.77 15.10
CA GLU A 378 9.51 -18.90 15.64
C GLU A 378 9.50 -18.94 17.19
N TYR A 379 10.61 -18.62 17.85
CA TYR A 379 10.77 -18.86 19.28
C TYR A 379 10.74 -17.64 20.18
N VAL A 380 10.99 -16.44 19.63
CA VAL A 380 11.22 -15.23 20.41
C VAL A 380 10.14 -14.18 20.20
N GLU A 381 9.83 -13.85 18.96
CA GLU A 381 9.02 -12.68 18.60
C GLU A 381 7.72 -12.57 19.40
N ASP A 382 6.89 -13.60 19.38
CA ASP A 382 5.59 -13.63 20.09
C ASP A 382 5.70 -13.57 21.62
N LYS A 383 6.89 -13.75 22.18
CA LYS A 383 7.14 -13.73 23.64
C LYS A 383 7.63 -12.38 24.16
N LEU A 384 7.94 -11.45 23.27
CA LEU A 384 8.37 -10.09 23.61
C LEU A 384 7.17 -9.20 23.96
N ILE A 385 6.62 -9.38 25.16
CA ILE A 385 5.39 -8.68 25.59
C ILE A 385 5.67 -7.24 25.99
N GLN A 386 6.69 -7.00 26.83
CA GLN A 386 7.10 -5.67 27.26
C GLN A 386 8.04 -5.05 26.23
N PRO A 387 8.11 -3.71 26.13
CA PRO A 387 8.99 -3.03 25.18
C PRO A 387 10.43 -3.55 25.27
N THR A 388 10.92 -4.07 24.16
CA THR A 388 12.25 -4.72 24.11
C THR A 388 12.93 -4.39 22.78
N PHE A 389 14.17 -3.94 22.84
CA PHE A 389 15.03 -3.81 21.66
C PHE A 389 15.80 -5.12 21.44
N ILE A 390 15.74 -5.60 20.22
CA ILE A 390 16.59 -6.69 19.72
C ILE A 390 17.68 -6.08 18.86
N THR A 391 18.94 -6.33 19.19
CA THR A 391 20.12 -5.74 18.50
C THR A 391 20.97 -6.83 17.85
N GLY A 392 21.94 -6.42 17.02
CA GLY A 392 22.90 -7.35 16.43
C GLY A 392 22.30 -8.30 15.41
N HIS A 393 21.47 -7.77 14.53
CA HIS A 393 20.87 -8.55 13.44
C HIS A 393 21.96 -9.02 12.46
N PRO A 394 21.83 -10.22 11.90
CA PRO A 394 22.78 -10.74 10.92
C PRO A 394 22.95 -9.83 9.70
N LYS A 395 24.19 -9.71 9.20
CA LYS A 395 24.52 -8.96 7.98
C LYS A 395 23.74 -9.46 6.78
N GLU A 396 23.50 -10.75 6.70
CA GLU A 396 22.80 -11.42 5.60
C GLU A 396 21.39 -10.87 5.36
N ILE A 397 20.70 -10.44 6.43
CA ILE A 397 19.33 -9.86 6.36
C ILE A 397 19.30 -8.34 6.54
N SER A 398 20.45 -7.68 6.44
CA SER A 398 20.59 -6.24 6.77
C SER A 398 21.41 -5.51 5.69
N PRO A 399 20.91 -5.44 4.43
CA PRO A 399 21.71 -4.97 3.29
C PRO A 399 22.10 -3.47 3.35
N LEU A 400 21.41 -2.66 4.14
CA LEU A 400 21.60 -1.21 4.24
C LEU A 400 22.23 -0.76 5.56
N ALA A 401 22.39 -1.71 6.52
CA ALA A 401 22.95 -1.44 7.84
C ALA A 401 24.46 -1.67 7.88
N LYS A 402 25.16 -0.84 8.65
CA LYS A 402 26.61 -0.93 8.83
C LYS A 402 26.99 -2.18 9.63
N SER A 403 28.02 -2.89 9.16
CA SER A 403 28.56 -4.04 9.91
C SER A 403 29.17 -3.60 11.23
N ASN A 404 28.96 -4.41 12.28
CA ASN A 404 29.57 -4.15 13.58
C ASN A 404 31.10 -4.31 13.50
N PRO A 405 31.90 -3.37 14.02
CA PRO A 405 33.35 -3.44 13.91
C PRO A 405 34.01 -4.57 14.70
N GLU A 406 33.34 -5.08 15.75
CA GLU A 406 33.86 -6.17 16.58
C GLU A 406 33.45 -7.55 16.04
N ASN A 407 32.30 -7.62 15.36
CA ASN A 407 31.79 -8.82 14.71
C ASN A 407 31.17 -8.48 13.35
N PRO A 408 31.90 -8.60 12.23
CA PRO A 408 31.41 -8.24 10.90
C PRO A 408 30.25 -9.06 10.37
N GLU A 409 29.91 -10.20 10.98
CA GLU A 409 28.78 -11.05 10.59
C GLU A 409 27.43 -10.51 11.09
N ILE A 410 27.45 -9.54 12.01
CA ILE A 410 26.26 -8.84 12.49
C ILE A 410 26.36 -7.36 12.14
N THR A 411 25.24 -6.67 12.26
CA THR A 411 25.12 -5.23 11.97
C THR A 411 24.75 -4.44 13.22
N ASP A 412 25.08 -3.15 13.24
CA ASP A 412 24.62 -2.19 14.22
C ASP A 412 23.17 -1.80 13.91
N ARG A 413 22.24 -2.78 14.02
CA ARG A 413 20.82 -2.69 13.75
C ARG A 413 20.04 -3.12 14.98
N PHE A 414 18.88 -2.51 15.18
CA PHE A 414 17.91 -2.91 16.17
C PHE A 414 16.49 -2.93 15.59
N GLU A 415 15.67 -3.74 16.19
CA GLU A 415 14.21 -3.67 16.07
C GLU A 415 13.60 -3.57 17.46
N ALA A 416 12.52 -2.80 17.62
CA ALA A 416 11.80 -2.73 18.88
C ALA A 416 10.49 -3.50 18.78
N TYR A 417 10.24 -4.32 19.78
CA TYR A 417 9.06 -5.17 19.90
C TYR A 417 8.20 -4.77 21.09
N ILE A 418 6.89 -4.73 20.89
CA ILE A 418 5.88 -4.60 21.93
C ILE A 418 4.77 -5.62 21.63
N TYR A 419 4.41 -6.43 22.60
CA TYR A 419 3.35 -7.44 22.47
C TYR A 419 3.54 -8.38 21.26
N GLY A 420 4.77 -8.88 21.07
CA GLY A 420 5.13 -9.76 19.95
C GLY A 420 4.97 -9.10 18.58
N ARG A 421 5.16 -7.77 18.49
CA ARG A 421 5.06 -7.04 17.23
C ARG A 421 6.18 -6.01 17.13
N GLU A 422 6.90 -6.03 16.04
CA GLU A 422 7.85 -4.98 15.68
C GLU A 422 7.11 -3.66 15.51
N ILE A 423 7.58 -2.60 16.18
CA ILE A 423 7.06 -1.23 16.06
C ILE A 423 7.99 -0.29 15.31
N CYS A 424 9.28 -0.59 15.32
CA CYS A 424 10.29 0.18 14.61
C CYS A 424 11.51 -0.67 14.27
N ASN A 425 12.23 -0.22 13.25
CA ASN A 425 13.51 -0.74 12.81
C ASN A 425 14.48 0.43 12.63
N GLY A 426 15.70 0.30 13.13
CA GLY A 426 16.72 1.35 13.00
C GLY A 426 18.12 0.78 13.04
N PHE A 427 19.07 1.53 12.49
CA PHE A 427 20.47 1.09 12.39
C PHE A 427 21.43 2.24 12.20
N THR A 428 22.72 1.96 12.42
CA THR A 428 23.79 2.78 11.88
C THR A 428 23.86 2.55 10.38
N GLU A 429 23.75 3.61 9.59
CA GLU A 429 23.68 3.53 8.15
C GLU A 429 25.01 3.05 7.54
N LEU A 430 24.91 2.13 6.56
CA LEU A 430 26.05 1.75 5.76
C LEU A 430 26.48 2.95 4.91
N ASN A 431 27.68 3.48 5.17
CA ASN A 431 28.22 4.65 4.50
C ASN A 431 29.48 4.36 3.66
N ASP A 432 29.82 3.08 3.48
CA ASP A 432 30.86 2.62 2.56
C ASP A 432 30.24 2.31 1.21
N PRO A 433 30.51 3.11 0.13
CA PRO A 433 29.92 2.89 -1.18
C PRO A 433 30.35 1.57 -1.83
N ILE A 434 31.53 1.03 -1.48
CA ILE A 434 32.04 -0.21 -2.05
C ILE A 434 31.27 -1.39 -1.44
N ASP A 435 31.17 -1.48 -0.12
CA ASP A 435 30.39 -2.52 0.57
C ASP A 435 28.90 -2.44 0.16
N GLN A 436 28.36 -1.20 0.04
CA GLN A 436 26.97 -1.03 -0.39
C GLN A 436 26.70 -1.56 -1.80
N LYS A 437 27.63 -1.29 -2.74
CA LYS A 437 27.51 -1.79 -4.11
C LYS A 437 27.59 -3.31 -4.17
N GLU A 438 28.49 -3.92 -3.41
CA GLU A 438 28.61 -5.39 -3.31
C GLU A 438 27.33 -6.02 -2.77
N ARG A 439 26.72 -5.44 -1.74
CA ARG A 439 25.45 -5.93 -1.20
C ARG A 439 24.29 -5.78 -2.17
N PHE A 440 24.22 -4.67 -2.92
CA PHE A 440 23.21 -4.51 -3.96
C PHE A 440 23.37 -5.52 -5.10
N LEU A 441 24.60 -5.80 -5.53
CA LEU A 441 24.85 -6.85 -6.53
C LEU A 441 24.34 -8.21 -6.08
N LYS A 442 24.57 -8.57 -4.81
CA LYS A 442 24.03 -9.80 -4.22
C LYS A 442 22.49 -9.80 -4.20
N GLN A 443 21.86 -8.68 -3.85
CA GLN A 443 20.39 -8.55 -3.89
C GLN A 443 19.84 -8.69 -5.32
N VAL A 444 20.55 -8.18 -6.33
CA VAL A 444 20.18 -8.36 -7.75
C VAL A 444 20.27 -9.83 -8.17
N GLU A 445 21.27 -10.58 -7.69
CA GLU A 445 21.38 -12.02 -7.92
C GLU A 445 20.24 -12.79 -7.22
N GLU A 446 19.90 -12.45 -5.97
CA GLU A 446 18.77 -13.03 -5.24
C GLU A 446 17.45 -12.77 -5.99
N ARG A 447 17.28 -11.55 -6.53
CA ARG A 447 16.12 -11.19 -7.34
C ARG A 447 16.05 -11.99 -8.66
N ALA A 448 17.18 -12.19 -9.34
CA ALA A 448 17.26 -13.00 -10.55
C ALA A 448 16.92 -14.49 -10.26
N ASN A 449 17.18 -14.95 -9.04
CA ASN A 449 16.84 -16.29 -8.56
C ASN A 449 15.38 -16.41 -8.02
N GLY A 450 14.56 -15.36 -8.17
CA GLY A 450 13.13 -15.39 -7.87
C GLY A 450 12.71 -14.68 -6.57
N ASP A 451 13.60 -14.03 -5.84
CA ASP A 451 13.26 -13.21 -4.69
C ASP A 451 12.76 -11.83 -5.15
N GLU A 452 11.44 -11.70 -5.32
CA GLU A 452 10.80 -10.45 -5.76
C GLU A 452 10.87 -9.31 -4.73
N GLU A 453 11.26 -9.59 -3.49
CA GLU A 453 11.40 -8.63 -2.40
C GLU A 453 12.81 -8.04 -2.30
N ALA A 454 13.80 -8.70 -2.91
CA ALA A 454 15.17 -8.21 -2.93
C ALA A 454 15.28 -6.86 -3.66
N ASN A 455 16.18 -5.98 -3.17
CA ASN A 455 16.35 -4.64 -3.71
C ASN A 455 16.86 -4.65 -5.16
N MET A 456 16.48 -3.62 -5.92
CA MET A 456 17.03 -3.33 -7.24
C MET A 456 18.35 -2.55 -7.07
N MET A 457 19.21 -2.60 -8.11
CA MET A 457 20.39 -1.74 -8.16
C MET A 457 19.96 -0.27 -8.32
N ASP A 458 20.40 0.59 -7.41
CA ASP A 458 20.28 2.05 -7.50
C ASP A 458 21.66 2.67 -7.63
N GLU A 459 22.13 2.80 -8.88
CA GLU A 459 23.46 3.37 -9.18
C GLU A 459 23.56 4.83 -8.72
N ASP A 460 22.49 5.61 -8.78
CA ASP A 460 22.48 7.00 -8.34
C ASP A 460 22.63 7.11 -6.81
N PHE A 461 22.06 6.17 -6.07
CA PHE A 461 22.29 6.11 -4.63
C PHE A 461 23.74 5.74 -4.29
N VAL A 462 24.33 4.77 -5.00
CA VAL A 462 25.75 4.43 -4.82
C VAL A 462 26.63 5.65 -5.13
N ASN A 463 26.36 6.34 -6.25
CA ASN A 463 27.05 7.59 -6.60
C ASN A 463 26.91 8.66 -5.50
N ALA A 464 25.74 8.80 -4.89
CA ALA A 464 25.54 9.72 -3.76
C ALA A 464 26.43 9.35 -2.57
N LEU A 465 26.57 8.06 -2.23
CA LEU A 465 27.47 7.61 -1.17
C LEU A 465 28.94 7.91 -1.49
N GLU A 466 29.34 7.88 -2.76
CA GLU A 466 30.70 8.23 -3.18
C GLU A 466 31.05 9.70 -2.94
N TYR A 467 30.05 10.60 -2.84
CA TYR A 467 30.26 11.98 -2.38
C TYR A 467 30.46 12.09 -0.87
N GLY A 468 30.19 11.04 -0.12
CA GLY A 468 30.44 10.92 1.31
C GLY A 468 29.16 11.07 2.16
N LEU A 469 28.58 9.94 2.57
CA LEU A 469 27.57 9.92 3.63
C LEU A 469 28.30 9.99 5.00
N PRO A 470 28.05 11.02 5.84
CA PRO A 470 28.61 11.05 7.18
C PRO A 470 28.10 9.86 8.00
N PRO A 471 28.74 9.50 9.14
CA PRO A 471 28.15 8.57 10.08
C PRO A 471 26.71 9.00 10.39
N THR A 472 25.75 8.12 10.17
CA THR A 472 24.32 8.45 10.23
C THR A 472 23.56 7.36 10.96
N GLY A 473 22.67 7.74 11.87
CA GLY A 473 21.65 6.87 12.44
C GLY A 473 20.33 7.03 11.68
N GLY A 474 19.71 5.90 11.34
CA GLY A 474 18.41 5.86 10.69
C GLY A 474 17.39 5.07 11.50
N LEU A 475 16.11 5.46 11.42
CA LEU A 475 15.02 4.90 12.18
C LEU A 475 13.71 4.98 11.40
N GLY A 476 13.01 3.86 11.27
CA GLY A 476 11.64 3.80 10.76
C GLY A 476 10.66 3.36 11.86
N ILE A 477 9.60 4.15 12.10
CA ILE A 477 8.52 3.80 13.06
C ILE A 477 7.21 3.61 12.32
N GLY A 478 6.58 2.45 12.53
CA GLY A 478 5.24 2.16 12.02
C GLY A 478 4.16 2.94 12.77
N ILE A 479 3.69 4.04 12.21
CA ILE A 479 2.68 4.91 12.86
C ILE A 479 1.37 4.17 13.11
N ASP A 480 0.92 3.33 12.16
CA ASP A 480 -0.32 2.57 12.34
C ASP A 480 -0.21 1.59 13.52
N ARG A 481 0.92 0.91 13.69
CA ARG A 481 1.18 0.02 14.83
C ARG A 481 1.24 0.80 16.16
N LEU A 482 1.92 1.94 16.19
CA LEU A 482 1.94 2.83 17.36
C LEU A 482 0.52 3.26 17.76
N VAL A 483 -0.31 3.63 16.78
CA VAL A 483 -1.72 3.98 17.03
C VAL A 483 -2.50 2.78 17.56
N MET A 484 -2.30 1.57 17.03
CA MET A 484 -2.96 0.35 17.51
C MET A 484 -2.69 0.13 19.01
N PHE A 485 -1.43 0.24 19.44
CA PHE A 485 -1.08 0.08 20.86
C PHE A 485 -1.71 1.16 21.73
N LEU A 486 -1.58 2.43 21.36
CA LEU A 486 -2.07 3.56 22.16
C LEU A 486 -3.60 3.71 22.14
N THR A 487 -4.31 3.00 21.28
CA THR A 487 -5.78 3.02 21.22
C THR A 487 -6.42 1.67 21.55
N ASN A 488 -5.63 0.69 21.97
CA ASN A 488 -6.08 -0.69 22.22
C ASN A 488 -6.86 -1.28 21.02
N SER A 489 -6.33 -1.11 19.82
CA SER A 489 -6.92 -1.62 18.57
C SER A 489 -6.19 -2.90 18.14
N SER A 490 -6.91 -4.02 18.02
CA SER A 490 -6.32 -5.33 17.73
C SER A 490 -5.91 -5.51 16.26
N THR A 491 -6.53 -4.74 15.36
CA THR A 491 -6.27 -4.82 13.92
C THR A 491 -5.95 -3.47 13.31
N ILE A 492 -5.04 -3.47 12.31
CA ILE A 492 -4.67 -2.26 11.57
C ILE A 492 -5.88 -1.60 10.89
N ARG A 493 -6.91 -2.37 10.53
CA ARG A 493 -8.14 -1.85 9.92
C ARG A 493 -8.95 -0.96 10.87
N ASP A 494 -8.83 -1.14 12.18
CA ASP A 494 -9.51 -0.30 13.18
C ASP A 494 -8.92 1.11 13.23
N VAL A 495 -7.65 1.27 12.89
CA VAL A 495 -6.94 2.56 12.92
C VAL A 495 -6.83 3.23 11.54
N LEU A 496 -7.33 2.61 10.49
CA LEU A 496 -7.45 3.17 9.15
C LEU A 496 -8.90 3.59 8.88
N PHE A 497 -9.10 4.81 8.36
CA PHE A 497 -10.46 5.26 8.02
C PHE A 497 -11.09 4.36 6.95
N PHE A 498 -10.36 4.09 5.89
CA PHE A 498 -10.79 3.28 4.76
C PHE A 498 -9.72 2.24 4.43
N PRO A 499 -9.70 1.09 5.14
CA PRO A 499 -8.76 0.02 4.85
C PRO A 499 -9.04 -0.58 3.47
N THR A 500 -8.00 -1.08 2.82
CA THR A 500 -8.14 -1.78 1.55
C THR A 500 -8.95 -3.07 1.75
N MET A 501 -10.02 -3.22 0.99
CA MET A 501 -10.91 -4.38 1.07
C MET A 501 -11.27 -4.88 -0.32
N LYS A 502 -11.44 -6.21 -0.44
CA LYS A 502 -11.91 -6.81 -1.70
C LYS A 502 -13.30 -6.23 -2.06
N PRO A 503 -13.52 -5.75 -3.31
CA PRO A 503 -14.82 -5.27 -3.74
C PRO A 503 -15.91 -6.33 -3.58
N LEU A 504 -17.15 -5.90 -3.25
CA LEU A 504 -18.33 -6.75 -3.27
C LEU A 504 -18.77 -6.92 -4.73
N GLY A 505 -19.05 -8.17 -5.14
CA GLY A 505 -19.42 -8.50 -6.51
C GLY A 505 -18.25 -8.99 -7.37
N LYS A 506 -18.45 -9.16 -8.67
CA LYS A 506 -17.39 -9.55 -9.59
C LYS A 506 -16.39 -8.39 -9.67
N ALA A 507 -15.20 -8.58 -9.11
CA ALA A 507 -14.09 -7.66 -9.34
C ALA A 507 -13.79 -7.66 -10.85
N VAL A 508 -13.78 -6.48 -11.46
CA VAL A 508 -13.13 -6.29 -12.76
C VAL A 508 -11.63 -6.38 -12.47
N SER A 509 -11.09 -7.58 -12.56
CA SER A 509 -9.67 -7.87 -12.33
C SER A 509 -9.05 -8.38 -13.62
N GLU A 510 -9.13 -7.59 -14.68
CA GLU A 510 -8.14 -7.72 -15.73
C GLU A 510 -6.92 -6.93 -15.26
N LYS A 511 -5.81 -7.63 -15.02
CA LYS A 511 -4.53 -6.94 -14.86
C LYS A 511 -4.33 -6.10 -16.13
N PRO A 512 -3.99 -4.80 -16.03
CA PRO A 512 -3.67 -4.00 -17.19
C PRO A 512 -2.62 -4.71 -18.05
N ASP A 513 -2.69 -4.55 -19.37
CA ASP A 513 -1.81 -5.27 -20.30
C ASP A 513 -0.31 -5.07 -19.99
N PHE A 514 0.08 -3.91 -19.47
CA PHE A 514 1.46 -3.65 -19.02
C PHE A 514 1.83 -4.36 -17.69
N MET A 515 0.83 -4.87 -16.94
CA MET A 515 1.01 -5.71 -15.74
C MET A 515 0.78 -7.21 -16.03
N GLN A 516 0.31 -7.54 -17.21
CA GLN A 516 0.49 -8.88 -17.69
C GLN A 516 2.00 -8.99 -17.88
N ALA A 517 2.69 -9.58 -16.89
CA ALA A 517 3.97 -10.22 -17.20
C ALA A 517 3.76 -10.92 -18.53
N PRO A 518 4.66 -10.76 -19.52
CA PRO A 518 4.54 -11.54 -20.76
C PRO A 518 4.14 -12.91 -20.27
N ALA A 519 2.93 -13.35 -20.66
CA ALA A 519 2.31 -14.51 -20.05
C ALA A 519 3.43 -15.51 -19.85
N VAL A 520 3.75 -15.82 -18.60
CA VAL A 520 4.45 -17.07 -18.32
C VAL A 520 3.46 -18.03 -18.93
N ALA A 521 3.77 -18.42 -20.14
CA ALA A 521 3.02 -19.44 -20.85
C ALA A 521 2.75 -20.49 -19.79
N ALA A 522 1.49 -20.90 -19.65
CA ALA A 522 1.13 -22.07 -18.84
C ALA A 522 2.26 -23.06 -19.00
N PRO A 523 2.72 -23.76 -17.93
CA PRO A 523 3.91 -24.56 -18.03
C PRO A 523 3.81 -25.33 -19.34
N VAL A 524 4.37 -24.77 -20.35
CA VAL A 524 4.83 -25.50 -21.48
C VAL A 524 5.76 -26.46 -20.77
N GLU A 525 5.46 -27.77 -20.80
CA GLU A 525 6.45 -28.79 -20.53
C GLU A 525 7.78 -28.17 -20.90
N GLU A 526 8.70 -28.08 -19.94
CA GLU A 526 10.03 -27.53 -20.14
C GLU A 526 10.49 -27.87 -21.54
N ALA A 527 10.26 -26.95 -22.48
CA ALA A 527 11.11 -26.89 -23.65
C ALA A 527 12.46 -26.62 -23.00
N LYS A 528 13.27 -27.69 -22.86
CA LYS A 528 14.66 -27.57 -22.51
C LYS A 528 15.14 -26.33 -23.23
N GLU A 529 15.60 -25.30 -22.52
CA GLU A 529 16.49 -24.33 -23.11
C GLU A 529 17.55 -25.18 -23.81
N GLU A 530 17.46 -25.27 -25.11
CA GLU A 530 18.54 -25.82 -25.91
C GLU A 530 19.67 -24.81 -25.71
N THR A 531 20.48 -25.03 -24.70
CA THR A 531 21.71 -24.28 -24.52
C THR A 531 22.55 -24.56 -25.74
N ILE A 532 22.61 -23.56 -26.64
CA ILE A 532 23.43 -23.64 -27.84
C ILE A 532 24.88 -23.89 -27.38
N ASP A 533 25.41 -25.03 -27.69
CA ASP A 533 26.82 -25.31 -27.46
C ASP A 533 27.66 -24.57 -28.53
N PHE A 534 28.05 -23.34 -28.20
CA PHE A 534 28.81 -22.48 -29.10
C PHE A 534 30.12 -23.11 -29.60
N SER A 535 30.63 -24.16 -28.95
CA SER A 535 31.80 -24.89 -29.44
C SER A 535 31.52 -25.70 -30.72
N LYS A 536 30.25 -25.93 -31.03
CA LYS A 536 29.77 -26.70 -32.22
C LYS A 536 29.14 -25.82 -33.28
N VAL A 537 29.13 -24.49 -33.06
CA VAL A 537 28.59 -23.51 -34.00
C VAL A 537 29.68 -23.08 -34.98
N VAL A 538 29.41 -23.17 -36.28
CA VAL A 538 30.27 -22.65 -37.32
C VAL A 538 29.62 -21.43 -37.95
N ILE A 539 30.33 -20.30 -37.90
CA ILE A 539 29.89 -19.02 -38.49
C ILE A 539 30.79 -18.77 -39.72
N GLU A 540 30.18 -18.29 -40.81
CA GLU A 540 30.95 -17.87 -41.99
C GLU A 540 31.95 -16.76 -41.60
N PRO A 541 33.21 -16.81 -42.07
CA PRO A 541 34.20 -15.78 -41.77
C PRO A 541 33.77 -14.44 -42.40
N ALA A 542 34.18 -13.34 -41.74
CA ALA A 542 33.96 -12.01 -42.28
C ALA A 542 34.66 -11.86 -43.66
N TYR A 543 34.03 -11.11 -44.57
CA TYR A 543 34.66 -10.76 -45.84
C TYR A 543 35.91 -9.92 -45.59
N GLU A 544 36.98 -10.22 -46.30
CA GLU A 544 38.25 -9.48 -46.28
C GLU A 544 38.16 -8.16 -47.11
N GLU A 545 37.26 -8.10 -48.10
CA GLU A 545 37.05 -6.94 -48.94
C GLU A 545 36.08 -5.97 -48.31
N TYR A 546 36.45 -4.69 -48.26
CA TYR A 546 35.59 -3.62 -47.73
C TYR A 546 34.60 -3.15 -48.80
N VAL A 547 33.34 -2.97 -48.39
CA VAL A 547 32.35 -2.25 -49.18
C VAL A 547 32.52 -0.75 -48.89
N ASP A 548 32.67 0.08 -49.92
CA ASP A 548 32.69 1.54 -49.71
C ASP A 548 31.32 2.05 -49.26
N PHE A 549 31.37 3.13 -48.46
CA PHE A 549 30.18 3.69 -47.82
C PHE A 549 29.09 4.13 -48.81
N ASP A 550 29.50 4.71 -49.96
CA ASP A 550 28.58 5.16 -50.98
C ASP A 550 27.83 4.00 -51.66
N THR A 551 28.49 2.86 -51.81
CA THR A 551 27.86 1.62 -52.31
C THR A 551 26.90 1.05 -51.28
N PHE A 552 27.28 1.00 -50.02
CA PHE A 552 26.38 0.55 -48.92
C PHE A 552 25.14 1.45 -48.81
N CYS A 553 25.28 2.77 -48.86
CA CYS A 553 24.19 3.73 -48.80
C CYS A 553 23.18 3.66 -49.96
N LYS A 554 23.52 2.97 -51.06
CA LYS A 554 22.60 2.66 -52.14
C LYS A 554 21.56 1.60 -51.78
N SER A 555 21.79 0.83 -50.74
CA SER A 555 20.86 -0.20 -50.27
C SER A 555 19.74 0.47 -49.48
N ASP A 556 18.48 0.28 -49.88
CA ASP A 556 17.31 0.74 -49.14
C ASP A 556 16.79 -0.39 -48.25
N ILE A 557 17.24 -0.41 -46.99
CA ILE A 557 16.89 -1.42 -45.99
C ILE A 557 15.74 -0.85 -45.17
N ARG A 558 14.62 -1.57 -45.14
CA ARG A 558 13.40 -1.09 -44.44
C ARG A 558 12.78 -2.17 -43.56
N VAL A 559 12.04 -1.69 -42.56
CA VAL A 559 11.12 -2.50 -41.79
C VAL A 559 9.88 -2.81 -42.62
N VAL A 560 9.47 -4.06 -42.67
CA VAL A 560 8.32 -4.55 -43.43
C VAL A 560 7.41 -5.40 -42.55
N LYS A 561 6.09 -5.23 -42.67
CA LYS A 561 5.12 -6.05 -41.93
C LYS A 561 4.50 -7.11 -42.81
N VAL A 562 4.49 -8.36 -42.34
CA VAL A 562 3.91 -9.49 -43.06
C VAL A 562 2.37 -9.42 -42.97
N LYS A 563 1.71 -9.17 -44.12
CA LYS A 563 0.25 -9.22 -44.24
C LYS A 563 -0.22 -10.66 -44.52
N GLU A 564 0.47 -11.32 -45.46
CA GLU A 564 0.17 -12.70 -45.84
C GLU A 564 1.48 -13.46 -46.10
N CYS A 565 1.49 -14.70 -45.70
CA CYS A 565 2.56 -15.66 -46.03
C CYS A 565 1.92 -16.95 -46.52
N THR A 566 2.39 -17.48 -47.67
CA THR A 566 1.84 -18.70 -48.25
C THR A 566 2.94 -19.51 -48.91
N ALA A 567 2.83 -20.85 -48.86
CA ALA A 567 3.71 -21.74 -49.59
C ALA A 567 3.52 -21.60 -51.10
N VAL A 568 4.63 -21.54 -51.86
CA VAL A 568 4.55 -21.43 -53.33
C VAL A 568 4.20 -22.80 -53.94
N PRO A 569 3.10 -22.92 -54.73
CA PRO A 569 2.71 -24.17 -55.33
C PRO A 569 3.85 -24.80 -56.16
N LYS A 570 4.08 -26.11 -56.00
CA LYS A 570 5.14 -26.86 -56.65
C LYS A 570 6.58 -26.55 -56.18
N SER A 571 6.76 -25.73 -55.16
CA SER A 571 8.06 -25.53 -54.52
C SER A 571 8.04 -26.05 -53.07
N LYS A 572 9.02 -26.84 -52.69
CA LYS A 572 9.20 -27.29 -51.29
C LYS A 572 10.04 -26.32 -50.46
N LYS A 573 10.59 -25.29 -51.10
CA LYS A 573 11.56 -24.37 -50.44
C LYS A 573 11.07 -22.94 -50.33
N LEU A 574 10.09 -22.52 -51.16
CA LEU A 574 9.73 -21.12 -51.28
C LEU A 574 8.45 -20.76 -50.50
N LEU A 575 8.54 -19.70 -49.72
CA LEU A 575 7.41 -18.98 -49.16
C LEU A 575 7.22 -17.67 -49.93
N LYS A 576 5.96 -17.31 -50.20
CA LYS A 576 5.55 -16.03 -50.80
C LYS A 576 5.05 -15.13 -49.70
N PHE A 577 5.65 -13.97 -49.55
CA PHE A 577 5.27 -12.91 -48.64
C PHE A 577 4.54 -11.80 -49.38
N VAL A 578 3.46 -11.32 -48.79
CA VAL A 578 2.80 -10.03 -49.11
C VAL A 578 3.08 -9.11 -47.95
N LEU A 579 3.83 -8.04 -48.19
CA LEU A 579 4.44 -7.20 -47.18
C LEU A 579 3.93 -5.75 -47.30
N ASN A 580 3.66 -5.13 -46.19
CA ASN A 580 3.53 -3.69 -46.10
C ASN A 580 4.91 -3.07 -45.85
N ASP A 581 5.41 -2.26 -46.76
CA ASP A 581 6.70 -1.56 -46.68
C ASP A 581 6.56 -0.04 -46.49
N GLY A 582 5.36 0.42 -46.13
CA GLY A 582 5.06 1.84 -45.87
C GLY A 582 4.82 2.67 -47.14
N THR A 583 4.94 2.08 -48.36
CA THR A 583 4.75 2.85 -49.64
C THR A 583 3.29 2.97 -50.08
N GLY A 584 2.36 2.32 -49.37
CA GLY A 584 0.94 2.29 -49.73
C GLY A 584 0.57 1.18 -50.73
N THR A 585 1.53 0.47 -51.29
CA THR A 585 1.31 -0.70 -52.14
C THR A 585 1.98 -1.93 -51.56
N ASP A 586 1.31 -3.07 -51.62
CA ASP A 586 1.85 -4.29 -51.06
C ASP A 586 3.03 -4.84 -51.90
N ARG A 587 4.12 -5.16 -51.24
CA ARG A 587 5.33 -5.70 -51.83
C ARG A 587 5.30 -7.23 -51.80
N VAL A 588 5.66 -7.87 -52.89
CA VAL A 588 5.79 -9.33 -52.92
C VAL A 588 7.27 -9.72 -52.87
N ILE A 589 7.63 -10.58 -51.91
CA ILE A 589 8.97 -11.17 -51.80
C ILE A 589 8.81 -12.70 -51.74
N LEU A 590 9.63 -13.42 -52.46
CA LEU A 590 9.79 -14.88 -52.34
C LEU A 590 11.08 -15.17 -51.61
N SER A 591 11.01 -16.05 -50.58
CA SER A 591 12.18 -16.46 -49.82
C SER A 591 12.26 -18.00 -49.71
N GLY A 592 13.47 -18.54 -49.75
CA GLY A 592 13.75 -19.97 -49.72
C GLY A 592 13.74 -20.62 -48.34
N ILE A 593 12.90 -20.18 -47.45
CA ILE A 593 12.95 -20.47 -46.00
C ILE A 593 11.88 -21.45 -45.52
N HIS A 594 11.13 -22.09 -46.41
CA HIS A 594 10.04 -23.01 -46.03
C HIS A 594 10.56 -24.29 -45.29
N ALA A 595 11.86 -24.52 -45.26
CA ALA A 595 12.46 -25.58 -44.45
C ALA A 595 12.64 -25.19 -42.97
N PHE A 596 12.52 -23.90 -42.64
CA PHE A 596 12.81 -23.31 -41.33
C PHE A 596 11.60 -22.68 -40.68
N TYR A 597 10.57 -22.30 -41.46
CA TYR A 597 9.37 -21.60 -40.96
C TYR A 597 8.11 -22.08 -41.67
N GLU A 598 7.05 -22.26 -40.92
CA GLU A 598 5.72 -22.44 -41.46
C GLU A 598 5.06 -21.08 -41.76
N PRO A 599 4.23 -20.97 -42.81
CA PRO A 599 3.62 -19.71 -43.22
C PRO A 599 2.84 -18.98 -42.11
N GLU A 600 2.14 -19.73 -41.28
CA GLU A 600 1.25 -19.22 -40.20
C GLU A 600 2.04 -18.53 -39.09
N GLU A 601 3.27 -18.94 -38.84
CA GLU A 601 4.15 -18.37 -37.81
C GLU A 601 4.63 -16.96 -38.18
N LEU A 602 4.62 -16.63 -39.46
CA LEU A 602 5.20 -15.39 -40.00
C LEU A 602 4.18 -14.29 -40.24
N VAL A 603 2.89 -14.61 -40.35
CA VAL A 603 1.83 -13.60 -40.54
C VAL A 603 1.75 -12.68 -39.32
N GLY A 604 1.72 -11.37 -39.55
CA GLY A 604 1.69 -10.35 -38.51
C GLY A 604 3.06 -10.00 -37.92
N LYS A 605 4.13 -10.70 -38.26
CA LYS A 605 5.51 -10.39 -37.82
C LYS A 605 6.06 -9.15 -38.55
N THR A 606 6.99 -8.49 -37.89
CA THR A 606 7.72 -7.33 -38.41
C THR A 606 9.17 -7.75 -38.72
N LEU A 607 9.56 -7.63 -39.96
CA LEU A 607 10.84 -8.13 -40.50
C LEU A 607 11.65 -6.99 -41.10
N VAL A 608 12.91 -7.29 -41.44
CA VAL A 608 13.79 -6.37 -42.16
C VAL A 608 14.02 -6.88 -43.58
N ALA A 609 13.92 -5.99 -44.56
CA ALA A 609 14.11 -6.33 -45.99
C ALA A 609 14.89 -5.25 -46.72
N ILE A 610 15.67 -5.66 -47.76
CA ILE A 610 16.18 -4.77 -48.79
C ILE A 610 15.07 -4.63 -49.83
N VAL A 611 14.61 -3.41 -50.07
CA VAL A 611 13.40 -3.15 -50.88
C VAL A 611 13.69 -2.55 -52.24
N ASN A 612 14.93 -2.18 -52.53
CA ASN A 612 15.32 -1.58 -53.85
C ASN A 612 16.12 -2.52 -54.75
N LEU A 613 15.99 -3.83 -54.51
CA LEU A 613 16.54 -4.80 -55.47
C LEU A 613 15.66 -4.89 -56.72
N PRO A 614 16.26 -5.07 -57.93
CA PRO A 614 15.48 -5.25 -59.14
C PRO A 614 14.58 -6.49 -59.06
N PRO A 615 13.35 -6.46 -59.61
CA PRO A 615 12.45 -7.59 -59.57
C PRO A 615 13.08 -8.84 -60.18
N ARG A 616 12.99 -9.97 -59.49
CA ARG A 616 13.48 -11.26 -59.95
C ARG A 616 12.31 -12.23 -60.11
N LYS A 617 12.18 -12.81 -61.30
CA LYS A 617 11.10 -13.76 -61.56
C LYS A 617 11.47 -15.15 -60.99
N MET A 618 10.66 -15.66 -60.07
CA MET A 618 10.83 -16.97 -59.42
C MET A 618 9.49 -17.72 -59.49
N MET A 619 9.48 -18.93 -60.06
CA MET A 619 8.25 -19.72 -60.24
C MET A 619 7.07 -18.98 -60.87
N GLY A 620 7.37 -18.00 -61.77
CA GLY A 620 6.36 -17.18 -62.45
C GLY A 620 5.88 -15.97 -61.68
N ILE A 621 6.37 -15.72 -60.46
CA ILE A 621 6.03 -14.58 -59.59
C ILE A 621 7.26 -13.68 -59.51
N ASP A 622 7.03 -12.36 -59.59
CA ASP A 622 8.09 -11.37 -59.43
C ASP A 622 8.36 -11.10 -57.94
N SER A 623 9.59 -11.41 -57.49
CA SER A 623 10.10 -11.10 -56.15
C SER A 623 10.77 -9.73 -56.15
N CYS A 624 10.26 -8.79 -55.38
CA CYS A 624 10.66 -7.37 -55.40
C CYS A 624 11.42 -6.97 -54.12
N GLY A 625 12.49 -7.70 -53.79
CA GLY A 625 13.31 -7.45 -52.61
C GLY A 625 13.84 -8.75 -51.99
N MET A 626 14.47 -8.63 -50.84
CA MET A 626 15.04 -9.76 -50.09
C MET A 626 14.84 -9.56 -48.59
N LEU A 627 14.34 -10.59 -47.89
CA LEU A 627 14.30 -10.59 -46.43
C LEU A 627 15.71 -10.86 -45.89
N LEU A 628 16.08 -10.15 -44.79
CA LEU A 628 17.36 -10.39 -44.13
C LEU A 628 17.22 -11.50 -43.10
N SER A 629 18.22 -12.38 -43.07
CA SER A 629 18.32 -13.48 -42.13
C SER A 629 19.77 -13.70 -41.71
N ALA A 630 19.95 -14.20 -40.49
CA ALA A 630 21.24 -14.72 -40.01
C ALA A 630 21.30 -16.24 -40.26
N ILE A 631 22.40 -16.70 -40.79
CA ILE A 631 22.62 -18.12 -41.09
C ILE A 631 23.88 -18.59 -40.35
N HIS A 632 23.82 -19.78 -39.76
CA HIS A 632 24.96 -20.45 -39.14
C HIS A 632 24.77 -21.96 -39.23
N GLU A 633 25.81 -22.74 -39.01
CA GLU A 633 25.73 -24.20 -38.88
C GLU A 633 25.84 -24.58 -37.40
N GLU A 634 24.97 -25.49 -36.97
CA GLU A 634 25.01 -26.10 -35.64
C GLU A 634 25.00 -27.62 -35.81
N GLU A 635 26.02 -28.30 -35.28
CA GLU A 635 26.20 -29.76 -35.42
C GLU A 635 26.16 -30.24 -36.88
N GLY A 636 26.59 -29.41 -37.84
CA GLY A 636 26.58 -29.72 -39.26
C GLY A 636 25.22 -29.54 -39.96
N ALA A 637 24.24 -28.96 -39.29
CA ALA A 637 22.95 -28.58 -39.86
C ALA A 637 22.84 -27.07 -40.02
N GLU A 638 22.39 -26.59 -41.17
CA GLU A 638 22.13 -25.16 -41.41
C GLU A 638 20.95 -24.70 -40.58
N LYS A 639 21.13 -23.58 -39.83
CA LYS A 639 20.10 -22.85 -39.09
C LYS A 639 19.92 -21.47 -39.70
N LEU A 640 18.68 -21.05 -39.88
CA LEU A 640 18.35 -19.75 -40.45
C LEU A 640 17.36 -19.03 -39.53
N ASN A 641 17.71 -17.80 -39.12
CA ASN A 641 16.86 -16.94 -38.32
C ASN A 641 16.56 -15.65 -39.09
N LEU A 642 15.27 -15.34 -39.33
CA LEU A 642 14.86 -14.06 -39.89
C LEU A 642 15.16 -12.94 -38.90
N ILE A 643 15.66 -11.81 -39.42
CA ILE A 643 15.83 -10.60 -38.58
C ILE A 643 14.45 -9.99 -38.30
N MET A 644 13.94 -10.27 -37.12
CA MET A 644 12.68 -9.75 -36.64
C MET A 644 12.96 -8.51 -35.77
N VAL A 645 12.09 -7.51 -35.83
CA VAL A 645 12.13 -6.30 -35.02
C VAL A 645 10.79 -6.10 -34.33
N ASP A 646 10.77 -5.20 -33.31
CA ASP A 646 9.56 -4.93 -32.56
C ASP A 646 8.38 -4.54 -33.47
N ASN A 647 7.20 -5.12 -33.20
CA ASN A 647 5.99 -4.86 -33.95
C ASN A 647 5.47 -3.40 -33.82
N LEU A 648 5.98 -2.64 -32.87
CA LEU A 648 5.68 -1.21 -32.69
C LEU A 648 6.40 -0.34 -33.75
N ILE A 649 7.47 -0.84 -34.37
CA ILE A 649 8.18 -0.09 -35.41
C ILE A 649 7.30 -0.01 -36.64
N PRO A 650 7.03 1.20 -37.17
CA PRO A 650 6.14 1.38 -38.31
C PRO A 650 6.74 0.77 -39.58
N ALA A 651 5.88 0.14 -40.39
CA ALA A 651 6.28 -0.32 -41.72
C ALA A 651 6.82 0.84 -42.57
N GLY A 652 7.93 0.60 -43.28
CA GLY A 652 8.61 1.63 -44.06
C GLY A 652 9.71 2.38 -43.33
N ALA A 653 9.89 2.18 -42.01
CA ALA A 653 11.01 2.75 -41.29
C ALA A 653 12.33 2.27 -41.92
N ARG A 654 13.23 3.22 -42.23
CA ARG A 654 14.52 2.95 -42.90
C ARG A 654 15.58 2.66 -41.83
N LEU A 655 16.40 1.64 -42.10
CA LEU A 655 17.61 1.35 -41.31
C LEU A 655 18.80 2.13 -41.89
N HIS A 656 19.63 2.68 -40.99
CA HIS A 656 20.78 3.49 -41.32
C HIS A 656 22.06 2.88 -40.75
#